data_0ca793c11fd33205ee9c3ec525a0d606
#
_entry.id   0ca793c11fd33205ee9c3ec525a0d606
#
_cell.length_a   1.000
_cell.length_b   1.000
_cell.length_c   1.000
_cell.angle_alpha   90.00
_cell.angle_beta   90.00
_cell.angle_gamma   90.00
#
_symmetry.space_group_name_H-M   'P 1'
#
loop_
_entity.id
_entity.type
_entity.pdbx_description
1 polymer ?
#
loop_
_entity_poly.entity_id
_entity_poly.type
_entity_poly.pdbx_seq_one_letter_code
_entity_poly.pdbx_strand_id
1 'polypeptide(L)'
;MLPLIILAGPTTSNKSDTAIELAEKINSEIISADSMQVYKYFNIGTAKVTPADRVRIPHHLIDILEPDQEFSAFDFKTKALAHTRELHSQGKVPIITGGTGLYIKVLCEGYDCAVQINPEIKKQVQSDIQTKGLPEMHRELLQIDPNSAERIPPLDRQRIERAISVYRQTGAPFSKFSKGNSKTNYEFPIHTFLIERDRKELYANINQRVEKMIENGWVEEVKNILAQGFSEKLKPFQSIGYAQIIKFLHEKQSLEKTTDLIKQDTRNYAKRQITWFKKLYDAKTINAESSDNPITLRDKILALIPQTLGLFAFFISLSFANPESVMGSEIKPYSSGLSQFQKGNFHQAALLFRSIHSSSSDSRAKKRASYLLAHSLAHTNKLDESIKLFLASIKSYPEIEDYIRFHLAEVFLNSGKTKEALEQVNTLHKNFPSTLLLTKSNILLAKILEKDNKIQTALNVLGEAEKRISGFSMPSEYRSYLPEVIFLQGHLYQKLGKKNEAYDRYRLLHIVFPTNQLTQQAKGEMIKLAKDMAIGIKPLALNEYEQRTRALLRDVEYQQIVSEVSELLKHNTSLPANFYFYLARAQKGLRKRNLSNSALRKFLEHHPNHRRKQEALFMIGRNLWNTGYYRDGLKYFKNSIDTATNHTLANQARFFIGKMHEEKKRYPKATKYYTELVSKSSDEYAERAAWQLGWMNYTIGNFKKAYDYFDNSVRKYPSGLFIESSMFWSAKSAKQLKHMGLAQQIFTNVNMTFPYTYYGIRAGEMKPDKKFFPEIPREEELPFATPILSTDAHFHHSRGVELSAIGFYEDAKLEIKKLESTTQKNLSGILWLTKLYNDAHAYSDTMRVMQLYKN
;
A
#
# COMPACT_ATOMS: atom_id res chain seq x y z
N MET A 1 -2.30 8.65 0.45
CA MET A 1 -2.44 7.18 0.39
C MET A 1 -3.89 6.82 0.54
N LEU A 2 -4.36 5.87 -0.26
CA LEU A 2 -5.72 5.35 -0.18
C LEU A 2 -5.97 4.74 1.20
N PRO A 3 -7.16 4.91 1.77
CA PRO A 3 -7.49 4.30 3.05
C PRO A 3 -7.84 2.82 2.90
N LEU A 4 -7.89 2.13 4.02
CA LEU A 4 -8.54 0.86 4.19
C LEU A 4 -9.87 1.08 4.90
N ILE A 5 -10.97 0.59 4.35
CA ILE A 5 -12.28 0.62 4.98
C ILE A 5 -12.52 -0.72 5.68
N ILE A 6 -12.90 -0.68 6.95
CA ILE A 6 -13.30 -1.87 7.71
C ILE A 6 -14.77 -1.73 8.06
N LEU A 7 -15.59 -2.69 7.62
CA LEU A 7 -17.00 -2.78 7.91
C LEU A 7 -17.26 -3.95 8.84
N ALA A 8 -17.44 -3.65 10.11
CA ALA A 8 -17.68 -4.63 11.18
C ALA A 8 -19.14 -4.61 11.62
N GLY A 9 -19.57 -5.71 12.23
CA GLY A 9 -20.90 -5.82 12.82
C GLY A 9 -21.24 -7.24 13.19
N PRO A 10 -22.26 -7.45 14.04
CA PRO A 10 -22.71 -8.81 14.40
C PRO A 10 -23.28 -9.54 13.19
N THR A 11 -23.45 -10.84 13.33
CA THR A 11 -24.14 -11.63 12.29
C THR A 11 -25.55 -11.05 12.06
N THR A 12 -26.03 -11.09 10.82
CA THR A 12 -27.33 -10.54 10.37
C THR A 12 -27.50 -9.00 10.49
N SER A 13 -26.42 -8.26 10.60
CA SER A 13 -26.47 -6.79 10.57
C SER A 13 -26.50 -6.17 9.16
N ASN A 14 -26.58 -6.96 8.11
CA ASN A 14 -26.51 -6.61 6.68
C ASN A 14 -25.14 -6.07 6.24
N LYS A 15 -24.08 -6.30 7.04
CA LYS A 15 -22.72 -5.81 6.72
C LYS A 15 -22.17 -6.33 5.39
N SER A 16 -22.44 -7.60 5.03
CA SER A 16 -21.91 -8.21 3.80
C SER A 16 -22.54 -7.60 2.57
N ASP A 17 -23.87 -7.48 2.54
CA ASP A 17 -24.59 -6.87 1.43
C ASP A 17 -24.27 -5.38 1.31
N THR A 18 -24.14 -4.67 2.45
CA THR A 18 -23.66 -3.27 2.48
C THR A 18 -22.24 -3.15 1.95
N ALA A 19 -21.36 -4.13 2.24
CA ALA A 19 -19.99 -4.12 1.71
C ALA A 19 -19.98 -4.32 0.19
N ILE A 20 -20.87 -5.17 -0.36
CA ILE A 20 -21.02 -5.35 -1.81
C ILE A 20 -21.47 -4.06 -2.46
N GLU A 21 -22.54 -3.44 -1.95
CA GLU A 21 -23.04 -2.15 -2.46
C GLU A 21 -21.99 -1.03 -2.35
N LEU A 22 -21.20 -1.02 -1.27
CA LEU A 22 -20.11 -0.07 -1.10
C LEU A 22 -18.98 -0.35 -2.08
N ALA A 23 -18.56 -1.61 -2.24
CA ALA A 23 -17.51 -2.00 -3.17
C ALA A 23 -17.86 -1.66 -4.62
N GLU A 24 -19.10 -1.92 -5.02
CA GLU A 24 -19.58 -1.55 -6.35
C GLU A 24 -19.58 -0.02 -6.54
N LYS A 25 -20.07 0.74 -5.56
CA LYS A 25 -20.12 2.19 -5.63
C LYS A 25 -18.76 2.87 -5.73
N ILE A 26 -17.72 2.29 -5.09
CA ILE A 26 -16.36 2.85 -5.12
C ILE A 26 -15.39 2.03 -6.00
N ASN A 27 -15.92 1.15 -6.85
CA ASN A 27 -15.18 0.26 -7.74
C ASN A 27 -14.01 -0.45 -7.03
N SER A 28 -14.34 -1.20 -5.99
CA SER A 28 -13.34 -1.87 -5.19
C SER A 28 -13.66 -3.35 -4.99
N GLU A 29 -12.86 -4.01 -4.15
CA GLU A 29 -12.95 -5.44 -3.88
C GLU A 29 -13.02 -5.66 -2.37
N ILE A 30 -13.53 -6.83 -1.99
CA ILE A 30 -13.79 -7.18 -0.60
C ILE A 30 -12.78 -8.21 -0.11
N ILE A 31 -12.28 -8.01 1.12
CA ILE A 31 -11.45 -8.97 1.84
C ILE A 31 -12.27 -9.50 3.02
N SER A 32 -12.57 -10.79 3.02
CA SER A 32 -13.40 -11.41 4.08
C SER A 32 -12.62 -11.56 5.38
N ALA A 33 -13.15 -10.99 6.47
CA ALA A 33 -12.66 -11.16 7.84
C ALA A 33 -13.52 -12.16 8.63
N ASP A 34 -13.77 -13.32 8.03
CA ASP A 34 -14.52 -14.43 8.64
C ASP A 34 -13.64 -15.68 8.76
N SER A 35 -13.52 -16.21 9.99
CA SER A 35 -12.66 -17.35 10.28
C SER A 35 -13.20 -18.70 9.79
N MET A 36 -14.42 -18.72 9.27
CA MET A 36 -15.06 -19.94 8.78
C MET A 36 -15.20 -19.94 7.26
N GLN A 37 -15.43 -18.78 6.63
CA GLN A 37 -15.52 -18.66 5.17
C GLN A 37 -14.21 -18.94 4.43
N VAL A 38 -13.08 -18.99 5.13
CA VAL A 38 -11.78 -19.35 4.56
C VAL A 38 -11.72 -20.83 4.13
N TYR A 39 -12.56 -21.69 4.72
CA TYR A 39 -12.58 -23.13 4.44
C TYR A 39 -13.47 -23.45 3.24
N LYS A 40 -12.99 -24.32 2.35
CA LYS A 40 -13.78 -24.89 1.25
C LYS A 40 -14.91 -25.76 1.79
N TYR A 41 -15.94 -25.95 0.99
CA TYR A 41 -17.12 -26.78 1.23
C TYR A 41 -18.10 -26.29 2.29
N PHE A 42 -17.69 -25.47 3.24
CA PHE A 42 -18.52 -24.90 4.30
C PHE A 42 -19.25 -23.65 3.78
N ASN A 43 -20.35 -23.82 3.04
CA ASN A 43 -21.02 -22.74 2.29
C ASN A 43 -22.28 -22.23 2.98
N ILE A 44 -23.24 -23.14 3.24
CA ILE A 44 -24.56 -22.77 3.78
C ILE A 44 -24.42 -22.29 5.22
N GLY A 45 -23.79 -23.11 6.08
CA GLY A 45 -23.71 -22.83 7.50
C GLY A 45 -22.80 -21.64 7.86
N THR A 46 -21.92 -21.25 6.96
CA THR A 46 -21.09 -20.03 7.11
C THR A 46 -21.72 -18.81 6.45
N ALA A 47 -22.87 -18.98 5.78
CA ALA A 47 -23.49 -17.96 4.92
C ALA A 47 -22.49 -17.32 3.98
N LYS A 48 -21.75 -18.13 3.28
CA LYS A 48 -20.75 -17.70 2.32
C LYS A 48 -21.40 -16.91 1.18
N VAL A 49 -20.73 -15.89 0.73
CA VAL A 49 -21.17 -15.03 -0.40
C VAL A 49 -21.43 -15.90 -1.62
N THR A 50 -22.56 -15.66 -2.32
CA THR A 50 -22.96 -16.48 -3.47
C THR A 50 -21.95 -16.39 -4.62
N PRO A 51 -21.86 -17.42 -5.49
CA PRO A 51 -21.02 -17.33 -6.68
C PRO A 51 -21.38 -16.12 -7.58
N ALA A 52 -22.67 -15.77 -7.67
CA ALA A 52 -23.12 -14.60 -8.43
C ALA A 52 -22.58 -13.29 -7.86
N ASP A 53 -22.62 -13.11 -6.54
CA ASP A 53 -22.07 -11.93 -5.89
C ASP A 53 -20.53 -11.85 -6.00
N ARG A 54 -19.85 -13.00 -6.00
CA ARG A 54 -18.38 -13.04 -6.21
C ARG A 54 -17.98 -12.72 -7.64
N VAL A 55 -18.83 -12.96 -8.61
CA VAL A 55 -18.63 -12.52 -10.01
C VAL A 55 -18.85 -11.00 -10.11
N ARG A 56 -19.84 -10.49 -9.38
CA ARG A 56 -20.16 -9.05 -9.34
C ARG A 56 -19.03 -8.25 -8.66
N ILE A 57 -18.56 -8.71 -7.49
CA ILE A 57 -17.49 -8.09 -6.71
C ILE A 57 -16.50 -9.18 -6.27
N PRO A 58 -15.21 -9.08 -6.62
CA PRO A 58 -14.20 -10.03 -6.17
C PRO A 58 -14.09 -10.04 -4.64
N HIS A 59 -14.06 -11.26 -4.08
CA HIS A 59 -13.92 -11.51 -2.64
C HIS A 59 -12.65 -12.30 -2.37
N HIS A 60 -11.74 -11.73 -1.60
CA HIS A 60 -10.51 -12.38 -1.18
C HIS A 60 -10.69 -13.10 0.17
N LEU A 61 -9.85 -14.08 0.43
CA LEU A 61 -9.82 -14.90 1.65
C LEU A 61 -11.08 -15.72 1.89
N ILE A 62 -11.75 -16.15 0.82
CA ILE A 62 -12.84 -17.13 0.82
C ILE A 62 -12.38 -18.37 0.05
N ASP A 63 -12.70 -19.58 0.56
CA ASP A 63 -12.36 -20.88 -0.06
C ASP A 63 -10.86 -21.09 -0.32
N ILE A 64 -10.00 -20.59 0.55
CA ILE A 64 -8.54 -20.65 0.39
C ILE A 64 -7.89 -21.84 1.10
N LEU A 65 -8.62 -22.59 1.93
CA LEU A 65 -8.10 -23.68 2.76
C LEU A 65 -8.95 -24.93 2.69
N GLU A 66 -8.29 -26.08 2.75
CA GLU A 66 -8.96 -27.35 3.03
C GLU A 66 -9.35 -27.43 4.52
N PRO A 67 -10.39 -28.25 4.88
CA PRO A 67 -10.90 -28.31 6.24
C PRO A 67 -9.90 -28.70 7.33
N ASP A 68 -8.82 -29.42 6.98
CA ASP A 68 -7.76 -29.91 7.87
C ASP A 68 -6.62 -28.91 8.07
N GLN A 69 -6.63 -27.79 7.36
CA GLN A 69 -5.61 -26.76 7.46
C GLN A 69 -5.92 -25.75 8.57
N GLU A 70 -4.88 -25.20 9.18
CA GLU A 70 -5.02 -24.16 10.22
C GLU A 70 -4.90 -22.75 9.63
N PHE A 71 -5.69 -21.81 10.14
CA PHE A 71 -5.62 -20.40 9.81
C PHE A 71 -5.71 -19.54 11.07
N SER A 72 -4.67 -18.80 11.34
CA SER A 72 -4.57 -17.95 12.54
C SER A 72 -4.96 -16.50 12.23
N ALA A 73 -5.15 -15.71 13.28
CA ALA A 73 -5.34 -14.26 13.14
C ALA A 73 -4.10 -13.54 12.57
N PHE A 74 -2.92 -14.13 12.72
CA PHE A 74 -1.69 -13.63 12.12
C PHE A 74 -1.66 -13.89 10.60
N ASP A 75 -2.06 -15.10 10.17
CA ASP A 75 -2.16 -15.44 8.74
C ASP A 75 -3.19 -14.53 8.06
N PHE A 76 -4.33 -14.32 8.72
CA PHE A 76 -5.33 -13.35 8.25
C PHE A 76 -4.70 -11.96 8.07
N LYS A 77 -4.05 -11.42 9.10
CA LYS A 77 -3.43 -10.09 9.03
C LYS A 77 -2.43 -9.98 7.88
N THR A 78 -1.56 -10.97 7.75
CA THR A 78 -0.52 -11.00 6.71
C THR A 78 -1.13 -10.99 5.31
N LYS A 79 -2.11 -11.88 5.06
CA LYS A 79 -2.77 -11.98 3.76
C LYS A 79 -3.67 -10.76 3.48
N ALA A 80 -4.42 -10.29 4.47
CA ALA A 80 -5.28 -9.12 4.32
C ALA A 80 -4.47 -7.85 3.99
N LEU A 81 -3.30 -7.65 4.62
CA LEU A 81 -2.41 -6.54 4.31
C LEU A 81 -1.74 -6.68 2.92
N ALA A 82 -1.44 -7.90 2.49
CA ALA A 82 -0.93 -8.16 1.15
C ALA A 82 -1.97 -7.75 0.08
N HIS A 83 -3.22 -8.24 0.20
CA HIS A 83 -4.31 -7.82 -0.69
C HIS A 83 -4.65 -6.34 -0.58
N THR A 84 -4.56 -5.75 0.61
CA THR A 84 -4.73 -4.30 0.78
C THR A 84 -3.72 -3.51 -0.05
N ARG A 85 -2.43 -3.87 0.00
CA ARG A 85 -1.38 -3.21 -0.79
C ARG A 85 -1.53 -3.45 -2.29
N GLU A 86 -1.91 -4.66 -2.66
CA GLU A 86 -2.21 -5.02 -4.04
C GLU A 86 -3.33 -4.14 -4.61
N LEU A 87 -4.45 -4.02 -3.89
CA LEU A 87 -5.57 -3.16 -4.28
C LEU A 87 -5.20 -1.67 -4.28
N HIS A 88 -4.41 -1.22 -3.31
CA HIS A 88 -3.86 0.14 -3.31
C HIS A 88 -2.98 0.42 -4.53
N SER A 89 -2.17 -0.56 -4.96
CA SER A 89 -1.35 -0.43 -6.18
C SER A 89 -2.20 -0.33 -7.45
N GLN A 90 -3.42 -0.87 -7.42
CA GLN A 90 -4.43 -0.77 -8.47
C GLN A 90 -5.31 0.49 -8.37
N GLY A 91 -5.02 1.39 -7.42
CA GLY A 91 -5.82 2.58 -7.18
C GLY A 91 -7.18 2.33 -6.51
N LYS A 92 -7.42 1.13 -5.98
CA LYS A 92 -8.68 0.75 -5.32
C LYS A 92 -8.60 0.97 -3.80
N VAL A 93 -9.75 1.31 -3.19
CA VAL A 93 -9.90 1.43 -1.73
C VAL A 93 -10.43 0.11 -1.18
N PRO A 94 -9.58 -0.77 -0.61
CA PRO A 94 -10.01 -2.10 -0.17
C PRO A 94 -11.03 -2.01 0.96
N ILE A 95 -11.99 -2.95 0.95
CA ILE A 95 -13.01 -3.09 1.98
C ILE A 95 -12.78 -4.40 2.70
N ILE A 96 -12.52 -4.35 4.01
CA ILE A 96 -12.51 -5.54 4.86
C ILE A 96 -13.85 -5.65 5.55
N THR A 97 -14.54 -6.78 5.38
CA THR A 97 -15.81 -7.03 6.07
C THR A 97 -15.83 -8.39 6.75
N GLY A 98 -16.43 -8.47 7.93
CA GLY A 98 -16.59 -9.74 8.62
C GLY A 98 -17.06 -9.65 10.06
N GLY A 99 -17.31 -10.83 10.64
CA GLY A 99 -17.80 -10.99 12.01
C GLY A 99 -16.74 -11.47 13.01
N THR A 100 -15.52 -11.79 12.57
CA THR A 100 -14.47 -12.31 13.45
C THR A 100 -13.72 -11.16 14.12
N GLY A 101 -14.19 -10.79 15.31
CA GLY A 101 -13.68 -9.64 16.07
C GLY A 101 -12.16 -9.69 16.32
N LEU A 102 -11.60 -10.89 16.55
CA LEU A 102 -10.14 -11.03 16.74
C LEU A 102 -9.37 -10.64 15.47
N TYR A 103 -9.83 -10.98 14.27
CA TYR A 103 -9.19 -10.63 13.02
C TYR A 103 -9.14 -9.13 12.83
N ILE A 104 -10.29 -8.47 13.04
CA ILE A 104 -10.41 -7.01 12.92
C ILE A 104 -9.53 -6.32 13.97
N LYS A 105 -9.54 -6.82 15.21
CA LYS A 105 -8.72 -6.24 16.28
C LYS A 105 -7.22 -6.32 16.00
N VAL A 106 -6.75 -7.49 15.55
CA VAL A 106 -5.33 -7.70 15.21
C VAL A 106 -4.88 -6.76 14.08
N LEU A 107 -5.79 -6.46 13.16
CA LEU A 107 -5.55 -5.52 12.08
C LEU A 107 -5.53 -4.07 12.58
N CYS A 108 -6.53 -3.64 13.37
CA CYS A 108 -6.67 -2.24 13.82
C CYS A 108 -5.67 -1.84 14.91
N GLU A 109 -5.45 -2.71 15.89
CA GLU A 109 -4.72 -2.37 17.11
C GLU A 109 -3.30 -2.95 17.17
N GLY A 110 -2.98 -3.87 16.26
CA GLY A 110 -1.68 -4.55 16.24
C GLY A 110 -1.45 -5.40 17.49
N TYR A 111 -1.60 -6.68 17.34
CA TYR A 111 -1.18 -7.62 18.39
C TYR A 111 0.28 -7.99 18.13
N ASP A 112 1.16 -7.75 19.09
CA ASP A 112 2.57 -8.16 19.04
C ASP A 112 2.78 -9.67 19.31
N CYS A 113 1.75 -10.49 19.03
CA CYS A 113 1.85 -11.95 19.10
C CYS A 113 2.47 -12.53 17.82
N ALA A 114 3.56 -11.96 17.37
CA ALA A 114 4.33 -12.46 16.22
C ALA A 114 5.24 -13.66 16.55
N VAL A 115 5.01 -14.34 17.68
CA VAL A 115 5.74 -15.58 17.97
C VAL A 115 5.01 -16.72 17.26
N GLN A 116 5.56 -17.16 16.14
CA GLN A 116 5.15 -18.38 15.47
C GLN A 116 5.58 -19.56 16.34
N ILE A 117 4.64 -20.36 16.84
CA ILE A 117 4.95 -21.50 17.69
C ILE A 117 5.32 -22.71 16.81
N ASN A 118 6.45 -23.33 17.11
CA ASN A 118 6.83 -24.58 16.50
C ASN A 118 5.75 -25.65 16.78
N PRO A 119 5.28 -26.37 15.74
CA PRO A 119 4.26 -27.43 15.89
C PRO A 119 4.64 -28.47 16.95
N GLU A 120 5.91 -28.78 17.13
CA GLU A 120 6.38 -29.74 18.15
C GLU A 120 6.17 -29.21 19.56
N ILE A 121 6.50 -27.94 19.83
CA ILE A 121 6.27 -27.30 21.12
C ILE A 121 4.76 -27.24 21.42
N LYS A 122 3.94 -26.92 20.41
CA LYS A 122 2.48 -26.92 20.54
C LYS A 122 1.96 -28.29 20.94
N LYS A 123 2.40 -29.36 20.23
CA LYS A 123 2.01 -30.76 20.55
C LYS A 123 2.45 -31.14 21.96
N GLN A 124 3.66 -30.78 22.37
CA GLN A 124 4.16 -31.07 23.72
C GLN A 124 3.30 -30.40 24.80
N VAL A 125 2.96 -29.11 24.64
CA VAL A 125 2.08 -28.41 25.58
C VAL A 125 0.68 -29.02 25.61
N GLN A 126 0.13 -29.43 24.46
CA GLN A 126 -1.14 -30.11 24.37
C GLN A 126 -1.13 -31.46 25.07
N SER A 127 -0.04 -32.23 24.95
CA SER A 127 0.18 -33.47 25.69
C SER A 127 0.25 -33.23 27.20
N ASP A 128 1.00 -32.18 27.61
CA ASP A 128 1.06 -31.81 29.04
C ASP A 128 -0.29 -31.39 29.60
N ILE A 129 -1.10 -30.68 28.83
CA ILE A 129 -2.50 -30.35 29.22
C ILE A 129 -3.34 -31.60 29.39
N GLN A 130 -3.16 -32.62 28.54
CA GLN A 130 -3.91 -33.87 28.66
C GLN A 130 -3.50 -34.71 29.88
N THR A 131 -2.18 -34.74 30.19
CA THR A 131 -1.65 -35.55 31.27
C THR A 131 -1.73 -34.88 32.64
N LYS A 132 -1.44 -33.57 32.73
CA LYS A 132 -1.38 -32.82 34.01
C LYS A 132 -2.69 -32.12 34.34
N GLY A 133 -3.53 -31.86 33.35
CA GLY A 133 -4.77 -31.09 33.46
C GLY A 133 -4.58 -29.58 33.48
N LEU A 134 -5.63 -28.82 33.14
CA LEU A 134 -5.60 -27.36 33.05
C LEU A 134 -5.25 -26.64 34.34
N PRO A 135 -5.72 -27.07 35.54
CA PRO A 135 -5.35 -26.38 36.77
C PRO A 135 -3.84 -26.44 37.09
N GLU A 136 -3.15 -27.52 36.74
CA GLU A 136 -1.71 -27.66 36.93
C GLU A 136 -0.95 -26.81 35.92
N MET A 137 -1.37 -26.84 34.68
CA MET A 137 -0.80 -25.98 33.65
C MET A 137 -1.00 -24.48 33.94
N HIS A 138 -2.11 -24.11 34.59
CA HIS A 138 -2.31 -22.73 35.04
C HIS A 138 -1.38 -22.39 36.23
N ARG A 139 -1.05 -23.34 37.12
CA ARG A 139 -0.02 -23.16 38.17
C ARG A 139 1.38 -22.98 37.55
N GLU A 140 1.71 -23.75 36.51
CA GLU A 140 2.94 -23.54 35.73
C GLU A 140 2.97 -22.13 35.13
N LEU A 141 1.83 -21.70 34.54
CA LEU A 141 1.72 -20.33 33.99
C LEU A 141 1.91 -19.27 35.08
N LEU A 142 1.38 -19.47 36.29
CA LEU A 142 1.53 -18.53 37.41
C LEU A 142 3.01 -18.35 37.81
N GLN A 143 3.82 -19.41 37.70
CA GLN A 143 5.24 -19.36 38.01
C GLN A 143 6.05 -18.63 36.92
N ILE A 144 5.72 -18.87 35.63
CA ILE A 144 6.50 -18.32 34.51
C ILE A 144 6.00 -16.95 34.04
N ASP A 145 4.73 -16.63 34.25
CA ASP A 145 4.09 -15.36 33.86
C ASP A 145 2.90 -15.02 34.75
N PRO A 146 3.14 -14.52 35.97
CA PRO A 146 2.09 -14.14 36.91
C PRO A 146 1.07 -13.15 36.35
N ASN A 147 1.54 -12.17 35.54
CA ASN A 147 0.68 -11.16 34.91
C ASN A 147 -0.31 -11.75 33.89
N SER A 148 0.06 -12.83 33.22
CA SER A 148 -0.85 -13.54 32.34
C SER A 148 -1.78 -14.47 33.11
N ALA A 149 -1.27 -15.15 34.12
CA ALA A 149 -2.07 -16.06 34.95
C ALA A 149 -3.21 -15.34 35.68
N GLU A 150 -2.99 -14.12 36.16
CA GLU A 150 -4.03 -13.28 36.80
C GLU A 150 -5.20 -12.96 35.84
N ARG A 151 -4.91 -12.83 34.53
CA ARG A 151 -5.90 -12.45 33.52
C ARG A 151 -6.52 -13.63 32.80
N ILE A 152 -5.87 -14.78 32.80
CA ILE A 152 -6.30 -15.99 32.11
C ILE A 152 -7.00 -16.92 33.11
N PRO A 153 -8.31 -17.21 32.94
CA PRO A 153 -8.99 -18.14 33.84
C PRO A 153 -8.33 -19.53 33.84
N PRO A 154 -8.33 -20.25 35.00
CA PRO A 154 -7.66 -21.55 35.15
C PRO A 154 -8.18 -22.67 34.23
N LEU A 155 -9.38 -22.48 33.63
CA LEU A 155 -9.99 -23.45 32.72
C LEU A 155 -9.94 -22.95 31.24
N ASP A 156 -9.31 -21.82 30.94
CA ASP A 156 -9.17 -21.31 29.58
C ASP A 156 -8.01 -22.02 28.87
N ARG A 157 -8.31 -23.22 28.31
CA ARG A 157 -7.36 -24.08 27.62
C ARG A 157 -6.56 -23.35 26.55
N GLN A 158 -7.24 -22.59 25.69
CA GLN A 158 -6.59 -21.97 24.53
C GLN A 158 -5.58 -20.90 24.94
N ARG A 159 -5.92 -20.08 25.94
CA ARG A 159 -5.02 -19.02 26.41
C ARG A 159 -3.87 -19.58 27.24
N ILE A 160 -4.10 -20.60 28.08
CA ILE A 160 -3.05 -21.29 28.83
C ILE A 160 -2.07 -21.96 27.86
N GLU A 161 -2.57 -22.76 26.90
CA GLU A 161 -1.76 -23.40 25.86
C GLU A 161 -0.89 -22.37 25.14
N ARG A 162 -1.48 -21.24 24.70
CA ARG A 162 -0.76 -20.19 24.00
C ARG A 162 0.31 -19.53 24.86
N ALA A 163 0.01 -19.17 26.09
CA ALA A 163 0.93 -18.49 26.98
C ALA A 163 2.16 -19.36 27.31
N ILE A 164 1.94 -20.62 27.62
CA ILE A 164 3.01 -21.58 27.91
C ILE A 164 3.83 -21.91 26.66
N SER A 165 3.17 -22.08 25.50
CA SER A 165 3.87 -22.32 24.23
C SER A 165 4.79 -21.14 23.85
N VAL A 166 4.36 -19.90 24.05
CA VAL A 166 5.20 -18.71 23.82
C VAL A 166 6.40 -18.73 24.75
N TYR A 167 6.20 -19.02 26.03
CA TYR A 167 7.30 -19.08 26.97
C TYR A 167 8.31 -20.19 26.60
N ARG A 168 7.83 -21.38 26.30
CA ARG A 168 8.71 -22.51 25.91
C ARG A 168 9.47 -22.26 24.61
N GLN A 169 8.86 -21.49 23.67
CA GLN A 169 9.50 -21.10 22.42
C GLN A 169 10.55 -20.01 22.59
N THR A 170 10.33 -19.05 23.50
CA THR A 170 11.09 -17.79 23.52
C THR A 170 11.90 -17.57 24.80
N GLY A 171 11.63 -18.34 25.87
CA GLY A 171 12.16 -18.11 27.20
C GLY A 171 11.63 -16.85 27.89
N ALA A 172 10.66 -16.16 27.27
CA ALA A 172 10.12 -14.90 27.81
C ALA A 172 8.62 -15.00 28.10
N PRO A 173 8.13 -14.38 29.21
CA PRO A 173 6.73 -14.38 29.57
C PRO A 173 5.81 -13.84 28.45
N PHE A 174 4.65 -14.47 28.26
CA PHE A 174 3.65 -14.05 27.27
C PHE A 174 3.18 -12.61 27.50
N SER A 175 3.11 -12.15 28.74
CA SER A 175 2.77 -10.77 29.11
C SER A 175 3.72 -9.72 28.52
N LYS A 176 4.97 -10.06 28.18
CA LYS A 176 5.89 -9.17 27.46
C LYS A 176 5.48 -8.94 26.01
N PHE A 177 4.80 -9.89 25.40
CA PHE A 177 4.31 -9.83 24.02
C PHE A 177 2.86 -9.33 23.94
N SER A 178 2.12 -9.31 25.06
CA SER A 178 0.70 -8.94 25.12
C SER A 178 0.42 -7.45 25.41
N LYS A 179 1.42 -6.62 25.53
CA LYS A 179 1.25 -5.17 25.66
C LYS A 179 0.97 -4.51 24.31
N GLY A 180 -0.22 -4.80 23.75
CA GLY A 180 -0.78 -4.07 22.64
C GLY A 180 -1.43 -2.77 23.14
N ASN A 181 -0.72 -1.66 23.06
CA ASN A 181 -1.24 -0.29 23.05
C ASN A 181 -0.38 0.58 22.14
N SER A 182 0.12 0.02 21.05
CA SER A 182 0.71 0.82 19.98
C SER A 182 -0.26 0.78 18.79
N LYS A 183 -0.86 1.92 18.45
CA LYS A 183 -1.46 2.11 17.11
C LYS A 183 -0.48 1.51 16.11
N THR A 184 -0.91 0.51 15.36
CA THR A 184 -0.13 0.05 14.21
C THR A 184 -0.07 1.22 13.25
N ASN A 185 1.09 1.83 13.11
CA ASN A 185 1.34 2.85 12.09
C ASN A 185 1.45 2.12 10.75
N TYR A 186 0.31 1.93 10.10
CA TYR A 186 0.29 1.59 8.70
C TYR A 186 0.65 2.81 7.86
N GLU A 187 1.14 2.57 6.68
CA GLU A 187 1.40 3.59 5.66
C GLU A 187 0.12 4.24 5.10
N PHE A 188 -1.07 3.76 5.48
CA PHE A 188 -2.38 4.22 5.05
C PHE A 188 -3.35 4.39 6.23
N PRO A 189 -4.34 5.29 6.13
CA PRO A 189 -5.37 5.45 7.15
C PRO A 189 -6.36 4.27 7.14
N ILE A 190 -6.89 3.93 8.32
CA ILE A 190 -7.94 2.93 8.47
C ILE A 190 -9.21 3.63 8.95
N HIS A 191 -10.31 3.42 8.23
CA HIS A 191 -11.64 3.86 8.64
C HIS A 191 -12.48 2.65 9.05
N THR A 192 -12.83 2.57 10.32
CA THR A 192 -13.62 1.46 10.85
C THR A 192 -15.06 1.91 11.09
N PHE A 193 -16.01 1.19 10.51
CA PHE A 193 -17.45 1.38 10.69
C PHE A 193 -18.05 0.15 11.34
N LEU A 194 -18.87 0.39 12.36
CA LEU A 194 -19.61 -0.65 13.08
C LEU A 194 -21.11 -0.50 12.79
N ILE A 195 -21.72 -1.48 12.12
CA ILE A 195 -23.17 -1.50 11.93
C ILE A 195 -23.81 -2.07 13.19
N GLU A 196 -24.56 -1.24 13.90
CA GLU A 196 -25.41 -1.65 15.03
C GLU A 196 -26.88 -1.63 14.62
N ARG A 197 -27.62 -2.68 15.00
CA ARG A 197 -29.05 -2.85 14.78
C ARG A 197 -29.77 -3.14 16.10
N ASP A 198 -31.04 -2.80 16.21
CA ASP A 198 -31.84 -3.13 17.39
C ASP A 198 -31.73 -4.62 17.73
N ARG A 199 -31.61 -4.93 19.00
CA ARG A 199 -31.32 -6.29 19.46
C ARG A 199 -32.47 -7.25 19.18
N LYS A 200 -33.74 -6.78 19.26
CA LYS A 200 -34.92 -7.62 19.02
C LYS A 200 -35.00 -7.99 17.53
N GLU A 201 -34.78 -7.00 16.67
CA GLU A 201 -34.70 -7.18 15.22
C GLU A 201 -33.57 -8.11 14.81
N LEU A 202 -32.37 -7.89 15.37
CA LEU A 202 -31.22 -8.75 15.11
C LEU A 202 -31.50 -10.21 15.45
N TYR A 203 -32.19 -10.48 16.58
CA TYR A 203 -32.52 -11.83 16.99
C TYR A 203 -33.62 -12.47 16.11
N ALA A 204 -34.60 -11.69 15.64
CA ALA A 204 -35.58 -12.15 14.65
C ALA A 204 -34.91 -12.57 13.34
N ASN A 205 -34.01 -11.72 12.83
CA ASN A 205 -33.22 -11.98 11.62
C ASN A 205 -32.32 -13.21 11.76
N ILE A 206 -31.72 -13.44 12.94
CA ILE A 206 -30.94 -14.64 13.22
C ILE A 206 -31.80 -15.90 13.13
N ASN A 207 -32.96 -15.87 13.76
CA ASN A 207 -33.84 -17.03 13.77
C ASN A 207 -34.30 -17.39 12.35
N GLN A 208 -34.77 -16.42 11.57
CA GLN A 208 -35.20 -16.60 10.18
C GLN A 208 -34.05 -17.12 9.30
N ARG A 209 -32.85 -16.59 9.50
CA ARG A 209 -31.65 -17.01 8.73
C ARG A 209 -31.31 -18.48 9.02
N VAL A 210 -31.34 -18.90 10.28
CA VAL A 210 -31.07 -20.31 10.64
C VAL A 210 -32.11 -21.25 10.02
N GLU A 211 -33.38 -20.89 10.03
CA GLU A 211 -34.46 -21.66 9.37
C GLU A 211 -34.15 -21.83 7.88
N LYS A 212 -33.89 -20.72 7.17
CA LYS A 212 -33.52 -20.75 5.74
C LYS A 212 -32.28 -21.58 5.46
N MET A 213 -31.26 -21.57 6.34
CA MET A 213 -30.07 -22.41 6.17
C MET A 213 -30.40 -23.91 6.28
N ILE A 214 -31.27 -24.29 7.19
CA ILE A 214 -31.73 -25.69 7.32
C ILE A 214 -32.54 -26.09 6.07
N GLU A 215 -33.48 -25.24 5.63
CA GLU A 215 -34.27 -25.45 4.41
C GLU A 215 -33.40 -25.58 3.16
N ASN A 216 -32.35 -24.77 3.07
CA ASN A 216 -31.40 -24.80 1.96
C ASN A 216 -30.42 -25.99 1.98
N GLY A 217 -30.58 -26.94 2.90
CA GLY A 217 -29.82 -28.19 2.90
C GLY A 217 -28.53 -28.16 3.74
N TRP A 218 -28.48 -27.40 4.81
CA TRP A 218 -27.30 -27.38 5.69
C TRP A 218 -26.96 -28.73 6.28
N VAL A 219 -27.94 -29.54 6.61
CA VAL A 219 -27.74 -30.92 7.09
C VAL A 219 -27.05 -31.78 6.02
N GLU A 220 -27.51 -31.68 4.77
CA GLU A 220 -26.90 -32.41 3.64
C GLU A 220 -25.49 -31.92 3.33
N GLU A 221 -25.23 -30.60 3.48
CA GLU A 221 -23.87 -30.07 3.37
C GLU A 221 -22.91 -30.74 4.36
N VAL A 222 -23.32 -30.88 5.63
CA VAL A 222 -22.50 -31.53 6.66
C VAL A 222 -22.26 -33.02 6.31
N LYS A 223 -23.29 -33.76 5.89
CA LYS A 223 -23.13 -35.14 5.45
C LYS A 223 -22.16 -35.27 4.28
N ASN A 224 -22.29 -34.39 3.28
CA ASN A 224 -21.45 -34.44 2.10
C ASN A 224 -19.98 -34.15 2.40
N ILE A 225 -19.69 -33.24 3.35
CA ILE A 225 -18.30 -32.94 3.76
C ILE A 225 -17.71 -34.13 4.54
N LEU A 226 -18.50 -34.74 5.44
CA LEU A 226 -18.06 -35.93 6.18
C LEU A 226 -17.85 -37.15 5.24
N ALA A 227 -18.68 -37.29 4.20
CA ALA A 227 -18.52 -38.34 3.19
C ALA A 227 -17.24 -38.22 2.36
N GLN A 228 -16.63 -37.03 2.30
CA GLN A 228 -15.30 -36.80 1.68
C GLN A 228 -14.14 -37.29 2.55
N GLY A 229 -14.41 -37.85 3.74
CA GLY A 229 -13.41 -38.42 4.65
C GLY A 229 -12.81 -37.41 5.65
N PHE A 230 -13.31 -36.18 5.73
CA PHE A 230 -12.87 -35.22 6.73
C PHE A 230 -13.36 -35.58 8.13
N SER A 231 -12.45 -35.51 9.11
CA SER A 231 -12.78 -35.82 10.50
C SER A 231 -13.68 -34.76 11.14
N GLU A 232 -14.74 -35.16 11.81
CA GLU A 232 -15.64 -34.29 12.59
C GLU A 232 -14.94 -33.53 13.73
N LYS A 233 -13.73 -33.95 14.12
CA LYS A 233 -12.88 -33.28 15.13
C LYS A 233 -12.17 -32.05 14.62
N LEU A 234 -12.18 -31.81 13.31
CA LEU A 234 -11.55 -30.65 12.70
C LEU A 234 -12.24 -29.35 13.14
N LYS A 235 -11.45 -28.30 13.23
CA LYS A 235 -11.88 -26.97 13.72
C LYS A 235 -13.14 -26.43 13.04
N PRO A 236 -13.35 -26.51 11.72
CA PRO A 236 -14.56 -26.03 11.09
C PRO A 236 -15.83 -26.72 11.60
N PHE A 237 -15.78 -28.02 11.86
CA PHE A 237 -16.93 -28.77 12.38
C PHE A 237 -17.27 -28.44 13.84
N GLN A 238 -16.38 -27.83 14.60
CA GLN A 238 -16.64 -27.36 15.96
C GLN A 238 -17.34 -25.99 15.99
N SER A 239 -17.62 -25.39 14.84
CA SER A 239 -18.33 -24.12 14.76
C SER A 239 -19.84 -24.27 14.99
N ILE A 240 -20.47 -23.12 15.34
CA ILE A 240 -21.92 -23.08 15.59
C ILE A 240 -22.68 -23.57 14.37
N GLY A 241 -23.63 -24.43 14.59
CA GLY A 241 -24.44 -25.09 13.60
C GLY A 241 -23.86 -26.43 13.15
N TYR A 242 -22.62 -26.47 12.73
CA TYR A 242 -21.96 -27.73 12.32
C TYR A 242 -21.84 -28.71 13.48
N ALA A 243 -21.38 -28.25 14.65
CA ALA A 243 -21.28 -29.10 15.84
C ALA A 243 -22.65 -29.65 16.28
N GLN A 244 -23.70 -28.84 16.22
CA GLN A 244 -25.07 -29.30 16.59
C GLN A 244 -25.64 -30.26 15.55
N ILE A 245 -25.39 -30.04 14.25
CA ILE A 245 -25.84 -30.97 13.18
C ILE A 245 -25.09 -32.30 13.28
N ILE A 246 -23.78 -32.30 13.54
CA ILE A 246 -23.03 -33.55 13.77
C ILE A 246 -23.65 -34.34 14.96
N LYS A 247 -23.94 -33.63 16.06
CA LYS A 247 -24.61 -34.25 17.20
C LYS A 247 -25.99 -34.80 16.83
N PHE A 248 -26.76 -34.09 16.02
CA PHE A 248 -28.04 -34.58 15.47
C PHE A 248 -27.86 -35.84 14.63
N LEU A 249 -26.79 -35.93 13.83
CA LEU A 249 -26.53 -37.10 12.99
C LEU A 249 -26.15 -38.35 13.81
N HIS A 250 -25.53 -38.16 14.99
CA HIS A 250 -25.12 -39.27 15.88
C HIS A 250 -26.15 -39.63 16.95
N GLU A 251 -26.93 -38.66 17.40
CA GLU A 251 -27.87 -38.82 18.52
C GLU A 251 -29.32 -38.80 18.01
N LYS A 252 -30.24 -39.50 18.74
CA LYS A 252 -31.69 -39.50 18.45
C LYS A 252 -32.35 -38.18 18.90
N GLN A 253 -31.83 -37.02 18.44
CA GLN A 253 -32.42 -35.72 18.73
C GLN A 253 -33.25 -35.25 17.54
N SER A 254 -34.38 -34.55 17.74
CA SER A 254 -35.14 -33.99 16.63
C SER A 254 -34.44 -32.85 15.94
N LEU A 255 -34.66 -32.67 14.61
CA LEU A 255 -34.13 -31.57 13.84
C LEU A 255 -34.63 -30.21 14.36
N GLU A 256 -35.88 -30.16 14.82
CA GLU A 256 -36.47 -28.94 15.42
C GLU A 256 -35.69 -28.47 16.65
N LYS A 257 -35.42 -29.39 17.59
CA LYS A 257 -34.62 -29.10 18.79
C LYS A 257 -33.19 -28.69 18.44
N THR A 258 -32.61 -29.32 17.44
CA THR A 258 -31.27 -28.96 16.93
C THR A 258 -31.27 -27.54 16.35
N THR A 259 -32.29 -27.19 15.55
CA THR A 259 -32.48 -25.85 14.97
C THR A 259 -32.61 -24.79 16.06
N ASP A 260 -33.36 -25.05 17.11
CA ASP A 260 -33.53 -24.14 18.24
C ASP A 260 -32.24 -23.91 19.03
N LEU A 261 -31.43 -24.95 19.22
CA LEU A 261 -30.10 -24.83 19.80
C LEU A 261 -29.15 -23.95 18.93
N ILE A 262 -29.19 -24.16 17.62
CA ILE A 262 -28.40 -23.33 16.67
C ILE A 262 -28.85 -21.87 16.75
N LYS A 263 -30.17 -21.60 16.76
CA LYS A 263 -30.68 -20.22 16.92
C LYS A 263 -30.19 -19.62 18.24
N GLN A 264 -30.27 -20.35 19.34
CA GLN A 264 -29.83 -19.90 20.66
C GLN A 264 -28.32 -19.57 20.67
N ASP A 265 -27.47 -20.46 20.16
CA ASP A 265 -26.02 -20.28 20.16
C ASP A 265 -25.60 -19.18 19.22
N THR A 266 -26.31 -19.00 18.09
CA THR A 266 -26.07 -17.87 17.16
C THR A 266 -26.44 -16.52 17.81
N ARG A 267 -27.56 -16.46 18.57
CA ARG A 267 -27.88 -15.23 19.35
C ARG A 267 -26.83 -14.93 20.43
N ASN A 268 -26.35 -15.96 21.12
CA ASN A 268 -25.27 -15.83 22.09
C ASN A 268 -23.96 -15.37 21.43
N TYR A 269 -23.68 -15.85 20.23
CA TYR A 269 -22.53 -15.41 19.45
C TYR A 269 -22.65 -13.93 19.04
N ALA A 270 -23.82 -13.52 18.53
CA ALA A 270 -24.09 -12.12 18.19
C ALA A 270 -23.92 -11.20 19.42
N LYS A 271 -24.39 -11.61 20.61
CA LYS A 271 -24.18 -10.87 21.87
C LYS A 271 -22.68 -10.68 22.16
N ARG A 272 -21.87 -11.74 22.00
CA ARG A 272 -20.41 -11.65 22.18
C ARG A 272 -19.78 -10.73 21.14
N GLN A 273 -20.20 -10.78 19.87
CA GLN A 273 -19.70 -9.87 18.82
C GLN A 273 -20.00 -8.42 19.15
N ILE A 274 -21.21 -8.05 19.57
CA ILE A 274 -21.58 -6.70 19.98
C ILE A 274 -20.67 -6.21 21.11
N THR A 275 -20.47 -7.03 22.15
CA THR A 275 -19.62 -6.69 23.27
C THR A 275 -18.16 -6.48 22.86
N TRP A 276 -17.70 -7.25 21.88
CA TRP A 276 -16.35 -7.17 21.35
C TRP A 276 -16.15 -5.90 20.49
N PHE A 277 -17.07 -5.64 19.58
CA PHE A 277 -16.97 -4.51 18.66
C PHE A 277 -17.12 -3.15 19.36
N LYS A 278 -17.87 -3.06 20.44
CA LYS A 278 -17.94 -1.84 21.29
C LYS A 278 -16.61 -1.44 21.92
N LYS A 279 -15.62 -2.35 21.94
CA LYS A 279 -14.27 -2.10 22.45
C LYS A 279 -13.27 -1.74 21.37
N LEU A 280 -13.66 -1.72 20.09
CA LEU A 280 -12.78 -1.32 18.99
C LEU A 280 -12.48 0.18 19.10
N TYR A 281 -11.20 0.50 19.11
CA TYR A 281 -10.74 1.87 19.15
C TYR A 281 -11.07 2.60 17.84
N ASP A 282 -11.65 3.81 17.93
CA ASP A 282 -11.90 4.72 16.81
C ASP A 282 -12.92 4.21 15.76
N ALA A 283 -13.79 3.25 16.13
CA ALA A 283 -14.86 2.77 15.25
C ALA A 283 -16.05 3.76 15.26
N LYS A 284 -16.51 4.17 14.06
CA LYS A 284 -17.72 4.98 13.89
C LYS A 284 -18.92 4.06 13.85
N THR A 285 -19.90 4.28 14.74
CA THR A 285 -21.12 3.47 14.78
C THR A 285 -22.12 3.98 13.75
N ILE A 286 -22.65 3.05 12.95
CA ILE A 286 -23.78 3.24 12.01
C ILE A 286 -25.00 2.59 12.65
N ASN A 287 -25.93 3.40 13.14
CA ASN A 287 -27.20 2.90 13.64
C ASN A 287 -28.10 2.54 12.47
N ALA A 288 -28.34 1.24 12.29
CA ALA A 288 -29.24 0.71 11.27
C ALA A 288 -30.67 0.66 11.80
N GLU A 289 -31.57 1.36 11.14
CA GLU A 289 -33.01 1.36 11.39
C GLU A 289 -33.68 0.19 10.66
N SER A 290 -34.91 -0.18 11.06
CA SER A 290 -35.63 -1.30 10.44
C SER A 290 -35.95 -1.05 8.95
N SER A 291 -36.04 0.21 8.54
CA SER A 291 -36.24 0.66 7.15
C SER A 291 -34.94 0.64 6.32
N ASP A 292 -33.77 0.54 6.94
CA ASP A 292 -32.50 0.60 6.25
C ASP A 292 -32.21 -0.68 5.46
N ASN A 293 -32.03 -0.52 4.16
CA ASN A 293 -31.52 -1.53 3.25
C ASN A 293 -30.00 -1.39 3.05
N PRO A 294 -29.32 -2.31 2.36
CA PRO A 294 -27.87 -2.22 2.12
C PRO A 294 -27.42 -0.92 1.44
N ILE A 295 -28.26 -0.35 0.55
CA ILE A 295 -27.96 0.90 -0.17
C ILE A 295 -27.99 2.10 0.77
N THR A 296 -29.02 2.20 1.63
CA THR A 296 -29.10 3.28 2.62
C THR A 296 -27.99 3.23 3.65
N LEU A 297 -27.57 2.03 4.07
CA LEU A 297 -26.42 1.85 4.95
C LEU A 297 -25.11 2.24 4.27
N ARG A 298 -24.94 1.89 3.00
CA ARG A 298 -23.81 2.35 2.17
C ARG A 298 -23.72 3.86 2.16
N ASP A 299 -24.83 4.55 1.92
CA ASP A 299 -24.86 6.01 1.82
C ASP A 299 -24.60 6.68 3.18
N LYS A 300 -25.10 6.10 4.28
CA LYS A 300 -24.73 6.52 5.65
C LYS A 300 -23.23 6.35 5.90
N ILE A 301 -22.59 5.30 5.41
CA ILE A 301 -21.16 5.07 5.54
C ILE A 301 -20.39 6.09 4.70
N LEU A 302 -20.77 6.28 3.43
CA LEU A 302 -20.13 7.24 2.53
C LEU A 302 -20.19 8.68 3.09
N ALA A 303 -21.29 9.06 3.71
CA ALA A 303 -21.43 10.37 4.38
C ALA A 303 -20.46 10.56 5.58
N LEU A 304 -20.01 9.48 6.20
CA LEU A 304 -19.08 9.52 7.35
C LEU A 304 -17.62 9.32 6.96
N ILE A 305 -17.35 8.91 5.74
CA ILE A 305 -16.00 8.89 5.19
C ILE A 305 -15.59 10.34 4.96
N PRO A 306 -14.41 10.79 5.46
CA PRO A 306 -13.98 12.17 5.25
C PRO A 306 -14.04 12.54 3.77
N GLN A 307 -14.62 13.71 3.46
CA GLN A 307 -14.83 14.19 2.07
C GLN A 307 -13.52 14.42 1.27
N THR A 308 -12.34 14.33 1.88
CA THR A 308 -11.09 14.11 1.16
C THR A 308 -11.11 12.83 0.34
N LEU A 309 -11.98 11.88 0.71
CA LEU A 309 -12.34 10.69 -0.09
C LEU A 309 -13.56 10.96 -0.97
N GLY A 310 -14.43 11.90 -0.61
CA GLY A 310 -15.54 12.39 -1.45
C GLY A 310 -15.05 13.07 -2.72
N LEU A 311 -14.00 13.87 -2.63
CA LEU A 311 -13.25 14.33 -3.80
C LEU A 311 -12.60 13.16 -4.55
N PHE A 312 -12.12 12.16 -3.86
CA PHE A 312 -11.55 10.95 -4.48
C PHE A 312 -12.64 10.04 -5.09
N ALA A 313 -13.79 9.88 -4.41
CA ALA A 313 -14.97 9.21 -4.98
C ALA A 313 -15.64 10.06 -6.07
N PHE A 314 -15.55 11.37 -5.99
CA PHE A 314 -15.98 12.30 -7.03
C PHE A 314 -15.06 12.23 -8.25
N PHE A 315 -13.75 12.15 -8.08
CA PHE A 315 -12.82 11.91 -9.18
C PHE A 315 -12.88 10.47 -9.70
N ILE A 316 -13.20 9.49 -8.87
CA ILE A 316 -13.53 8.13 -9.32
C ILE A 316 -14.89 8.14 -10.07
N SER A 317 -15.89 8.90 -9.63
CA SER A 317 -17.15 9.06 -10.37
C SER A 317 -16.98 9.93 -11.62
N LEU A 318 -16.04 10.87 -11.65
CA LEU A 318 -15.58 11.55 -12.89
C LEU A 318 -14.87 10.59 -13.86
N SER A 319 -14.18 9.58 -13.32
CA SER A 319 -13.61 8.49 -14.15
C SER A 319 -14.68 7.56 -14.71
N PHE A 320 -15.89 7.56 -14.12
CA PHE A 320 -17.04 6.73 -14.51
C PHE A 320 -18.23 7.51 -15.07
N ALA A 321 -18.20 8.85 -14.98
CA ALA A 321 -19.13 9.67 -15.75
C ALA A 321 -18.68 9.68 -17.21
N ASN A 322 -19.10 8.66 -17.92
CA ASN A 322 -19.15 8.52 -19.36
C ASN A 322 -17.85 8.43 -20.16
N PRO A 323 -17.33 7.22 -20.35
CA PRO A 323 -16.85 6.87 -21.69
C PRO A 323 -18.04 6.83 -22.69
N GLU A 324 -19.31 6.85 -22.22
CA GLU A 324 -20.49 6.74 -23.06
C GLU A 324 -20.80 7.98 -23.94
N SER A 325 -20.31 9.15 -23.61
CA SER A 325 -20.52 10.34 -24.45
C SER A 325 -19.61 10.39 -25.70
N VAL A 326 -18.63 9.46 -25.83
CA VAL A 326 -17.71 9.43 -26.97
C VAL A 326 -17.79 8.12 -27.77
N MET A 327 -18.43 7.06 -27.24
CA MET A 327 -18.59 5.78 -27.92
C MET A 327 -20.00 5.23 -27.72
N GLY A 328 -20.73 5.00 -28.82
CA GLY A 328 -22.06 4.37 -28.80
C GLY A 328 -22.04 2.92 -28.27
N SER A 329 -23.14 2.19 -28.49
CA SER A 329 -23.48 0.84 -27.96
C SER A 329 -22.41 -0.29 -28.07
N GLU A 330 -21.22 -0.03 -28.59
CA GLU A 330 -20.09 -0.98 -28.76
C GLU A 330 -19.14 -1.09 -27.57
N ILE A 331 -19.43 -0.43 -26.46
CA ILE A 331 -18.49 -0.25 -25.32
C ILE A 331 -18.22 -1.53 -24.54
N LYS A 332 -19.22 -2.39 -24.35
CA LYS A 332 -19.08 -3.62 -23.52
C LYS A 332 -18.06 -4.63 -24.08
N PRO A 333 -18.03 -4.95 -25.39
CA PRO A 333 -17.03 -5.86 -25.93
C PRO A 333 -15.61 -5.33 -25.83
N TYR A 334 -15.41 -4.00 -26.03
CA TYR A 334 -14.08 -3.38 -25.98
C TYR A 334 -13.50 -3.39 -24.56
N SER A 335 -14.25 -2.95 -23.57
CA SER A 335 -13.81 -2.95 -22.16
C SER A 335 -13.53 -4.36 -21.63
N SER A 336 -14.35 -5.35 -22.04
CA SER A 336 -14.11 -6.75 -21.72
C SER A 336 -12.83 -7.27 -22.38
N GLY A 337 -12.58 -6.93 -23.66
CA GLY A 337 -11.35 -7.28 -24.37
C GLY A 337 -10.12 -6.68 -23.69
N LEU A 338 -10.17 -5.41 -23.32
CA LEU A 338 -9.09 -4.71 -22.62
C LEU A 338 -8.80 -5.34 -21.25
N SER A 339 -9.85 -5.68 -20.50
CA SER A 339 -9.70 -6.38 -19.21
C SER A 339 -9.02 -7.75 -19.37
N GLN A 340 -9.38 -8.54 -20.40
CA GLN A 340 -8.71 -9.81 -20.67
C GLN A 340 -7.25 -9.62 -21.09
N PHE A 341 -6.97 -8.62 -21.91
CA PHE A 341 -5.64 -8.26 -22.35
C PHE A 341 -4.73 -7.92 -21.15
N GLN A 342 -5.19 -7.06 -20.25
CA GLN A 342 -4.45 -6.66 -19.05
C GLN A 342 -4.21 -7.81 -18.06
N LYS A 343 -5.11 -8.79 -18.03
CA LYS A 343 -4.94 -10.03 -17.24
C LYS A 343 -3.99 -11.05 -17.90
N GLY A 344 -3.47 -10.77 -19.07
CA GLY A 344 -2.64 -11.70 -19.83
C GLY A 344 -3.42 -12.82 -20.54
N ASN A 345 -4.76 -12.77 -20.55
CA ASN A 345 -5.62 -13.74 -21.23
C ASN A 345 -5.72 -13.44 -22.73
N PHE A 346 -4.57 -13.44 -23.41
CA PHE A 346 -4.45 -12.98 -24.80
C PHE A 346 -5.30 -13.75 -25.80
N HIS A 347 -5.59 -15.02 -25.55
CA HIS A 347 -6.49 -15.79 -26.42
C HIS A 347 -7.91 -15.23 -26.40
N GLN A 348 -8.46 -14.96 -25.20
CA GLN A 348 -9.80 -14.39 -25.05
C GLN A 348 -9.83 -12.93 -25.54
N ALA A 349 -8.80 -12.16 -25.25
CA ALA A 349 -8.67 -10.78 -25.73
C ALA A 349 -8.69 -10.74 -27.28
N ALA A 350 -7.95 -11.64 -27.93
CA ALA A 350 -7.92 -11.72 -29.39
C ALA A 350 -9.30 -12.01 -30.01
N LEU A 351 -10.10 -12.89 -29.39
CA LEU A 351 -11.47 -13.18 -29.86
C LEU A 351 -12.35 -11.93 -29.79
N LEU A 352 -12.32 -11.21 -28.67
CA LEU A 352 -13.12 -10.01 -28.47
C LEU A 352 -12.70 -8.87 -29.40
N PHE A 353 -11.38 -8.61 -29.51
CA PHE A 353 -10.90 -7.57 -30.43
C PHE A 353 -11.10 -7.91 -31.91
N ARG A 354 -11.07 -9.19 -32.29
CA ARG A 354 -11.40 -9.62 -33.65
C ARG A 354 -12.85 -9.30 -34.01
N SER A 355 -13.78 -9.56 -33.10
CA SER A 355 -15.19 -9.20 -33.27
C SER A 355 -15.34 -7.70 -33.53
N ILE A 356 -14.70 -6.85 -32.71
CA ILE A 356 -14.77 -5.39 -32.87
C ILE A 356 -14.13 -4.94 -34.18
N HIS A 357 -12.95 -5.47 -34.49
CA HIS A 357 -12.23 -5.16 -35.74
C HIS A 357 -13.06 -5.46 -37.01
N SER A 358 -13.87 -6.55 -37.00
CA SER A 358 -14.68 -6.95 -38.15
C SER A 358 -16.04 -6.26 -38.19
N SER A 359 -16.68 -5.94 -37.08
CA SER A 359 -18.07 -5.49 -37.02
C SER A 359 -18.25 -4.01 -36.69
N SER A 360 -17.25 -3.33 -36.09
CA SER A 360 -17.40 -1.95 -35.68
C SER A 360 -17.47 -0.98 -36.86
N SER A 361 -18.44 -0.08 -36.81
CA SER A 361 -18.56 1.09 -37.69
C SER A 361 -17.73 2.28 -37.20
N ASP A 362 -17.37 2.31 -35.90
CA ASP A 362 -16.50 3.35 -35.31
C ASP A 362 -15.04 3.12 -35.72
N SER A 363 -14.54 4.01 -36.57
CA SER A 363 -13.18 3.99 -37.11
C SER A 363 -12.12 4.02 -35.96
N ARG A 364 -12.41 4.73 -34.84
CA ARG A 364 -11.50 4.83 -33.68
C ARG A 364 -11.47 3.53 -32.88
N ALA A 365 -12.61 2.93 -32.59
CA ALA A 365 -12.70 1.64 -31.96
C ALA A 365 -12.03 0.55 -32.80
N LYS A 366 -12.24 0.58 -34.10
CA LYS A 366 -11.67 -0.38 -35.04
C LYS A 366 -10.15 -0.33 -35.12
N LYS A 367 -9.53 0.87 -35.17
CA LYS A 367 -8.05 0.98 -35.18
C LYS A 367 -7.42 0.55 -33.86
N ARG A 368 -8.02 0.90 -32.74
CA ARG A 368 -7.58 0.47 -31.38
C ARG A 368 -7.69 -1.04 -31.22
N ALA A 369 -8.83 -1.63 -31.63
CA ALA A 369 -9.04 -3.08 -31.58
C ALA A 369 -8.08 -3.83 -32.53
N SER A 370 -7.78 -3.29 -33.72
CA SER A 370 -6.79 -3.86 -34.62
C SER A 370 -5.41 -3.99 -34.01
N TYR A 371 -4.93 -2.91 -33.36
CA TYR A 371 -3.64 -2.90 -32.67
C TYR A 371 -3.60 -3.90 -31.51
N LEU A 372 -4.62 -3.92 -30.66
CA LEU A 372 -4.72 -4.83 -29.52
C LEU A 372 -4.88 -6.30 -29.95
N LEU A 373 -5.57 -6.54 -31.08
CA LEU A 373 -5.65 -7.86 -31.72
C LEU A 373 -4.27 -8.33 -32.19
N ALA A 374 -3.53 -7.46 -32.89
CA ALA A 374 -2.19 -7.77 -33.36
C ALA A 374 -1.26 -8.15 -32.20
N HIS A 375 -1.33 -7.38 -31.11
CA HIS A 375 -0.55 -7.62 -29.90
C HIS A 375 -0.94 -8.93 -29.21
N SER A 376 -2.24 -9.22 -29.08
CA SER A 376 -2.75 -10.46 -28.50
C SER A 376 -2.34 -11.69 -29.32
N LEU A 377 -2.34 -11.58 -30.66
CA LEU A 377 -1.91 -12.64 -31.58
C LEU A 377 -0.40 -12.90 -31.46
N ALA A 378 0.41 -11.88 -31.28
CA ALA A 378 1.85 -12.03 -31.04
C ALA A 378 2.10 -12.87 -29.76
N HIS A 379 1.39 -12.59 -28.67
CA HIS A 379 1.48 -13.35 -27.43
C HIS A 379 0.91 -14.77 -27.50
N THR A 380 0.08 -15.09 -28.50
CA THR A 380 -0.44 -16.46 -28.77
C THR A 380 0.30 -17.17 -29.87
N ASN A 381 1.49 -16.70 -30.24
CA ASN A 381 2.39 -17.24 -31.26
C ASN A 381 1.81 -17.30 -32.70
N LYS A 382 0.79 -16.47 -32.96
CA LYS A 382 0.23 -16.28 -34.31
C LYS A 382 0.93 -15.13 -35.04
N LEU A 383 2.24 -15.27 -35.23
CA LEU A 383 3.13 -14.19 -35.62
C LEU A 383 2.80 -13.60 -37.02
N ASP A 384 2.48 -14.42 -38.03
CA ASP A 384 2.20 -13.92 -39.39
C ASP A 384 0.91 -13.10 -39.47
N GLU A 385 -0.14 -13.50 -38.71
CA GLU A 385 -1.39 -12.73 -38.62
C GLU A 385 -1.17 -11.41 -37.88
N SER A 386 -0.39 -11.46 -36.79
CA SER A 386 0.02 -10.28 -36.03
C SER A 386 0.79 -9.28 -36.89
N ILE A 387 1.77 -9.74 -37.67
CA ILE A 387 2.53 -8.90 -38.62
C ILE A 387 1.61 -8.18 -39.61
N LYS A 388 0.68 -8.91 -40.25
CA LYS A 388 -0.27 -8.31 -41.19
C LYS A 388 -1.10 -7.18 -40.55
N LEU A 389 -1.58 -7.39 -39.34
CA LEU A 389 -2.38 -6.39 -38.63
C LEU A 389 -1.55 -5.18 -38.17
N PHE A 390 -0.32 -5.39 -37.69
CA PHE A 390 0.56 -4.27 -37.38
C PHE A 390 0.92 -3.44 -38.61
N LEU A 391 1.23 -4.07 -39.74
CA LEU A 391 1.49 -3.36 -41.00
C LEU A 391 0.28 -2.54 -41.48
N ALA A 392 -0.93 -3.07 -41.34
CA ALA A 392 -2.16 -2.33 -41.63
C ALA A 392 -2.35 -1.16 -40.64
N SER A 393 -2.02 -1.38 -39.37
CA SER A 393 -2.16 -0.36 -38.32
C SER A 393 -1.22 0.82 -38.48
N ILE A 394 -0.04 0.67 -39.10
CA ILE A 394 0.88 1.79 -39.38
C ILE A 394 0.17 2.89 -40.17
N LYS A 395 -0.66 2.51 -41.16
CA LYS A 395 -1.38 3.47 -42.01
C LYS A 395 -2.64 4.01 -41.34
N SER A 396 -3.34 3.18 -40.59
CA SER A 396 -4.67 3.51 -39.99
C SER A 396 -4.59 4.13 -38.60
N TYR A 397 -3.43 4.10 -37.93
CA TYR A 397 -3.25 4.56 -36.55
C TYR A 397 -1.96 5.38 -36.38
N PRO A 398 -1.82 6.51 -37.09
CA PRO A 398 -0.59 7.32 -37.07
C PRO A 398 -0.25 7.94 -35.72
N GLU A 399 -1.23 8.09 -34.84
CA GLU A 399 -1.02 8.73 -33.51
C GLU A 399 -0.02 7.97 -32.65
N ILE A 400 0.12 6.66 -32.84
CA ILE A 400 1.06 5.80 -32.09
C ILE A 400 1.93 4.95 -33.04
N GLU A 401 2.24 5.45 -34.23
CA GLU A 401 3.01 4.73 -35.26
C GLU A 401 4.36 4.26 -34.72
N ASP A 402 5.05 5.03 -33.91
CA ASP A 402 6.30 4.65 -33.26
C ASP A 402 6.15 3.40 -32.36
N TYR A 403 5.09 3.32 -31.56
CA TYR A 403 4.77 2.14 -30.75
C TYR A 403 4.42 0.92 -31.61
N ILE A 404 3.66 1.14 -32.69
CA ILE A 404 3.33 0.05 -33.66
C ILE A 404 4.60 -0.51 -34.29
N ARG A 405 5.51 0.36 -34.74
CA ARG A 405 6.79 -0.06 -35.35
C ARG A 405 7.69 -0.79 -34.36
N PHE A 406 7.71 -0.32 -33.10
CA PHE A 406 8.46 -0.96 -32.03
C PHE A 406 7.97 -2.41 -31.81
N HIS A 407 6.67 -2.63 -31.61
CA HIS A 407 6.12 -3.97 -31.39
C HIS A 407 6.17 -4.85 -32.65
N LEU A 408 6.01 -4.26 -33.84
CA LEU A 408 6.21 -4.99 -35.11
C LEU A 408 7.66 -5.49 -35.24
N ALA A 409 8.65 -4.68 -34.85
CA ALA A 409 10.04 -5.10 -34.86
C ALA A 409 10.30 -6.24 -33.86
N GLU A 410 9.67 -6.23 -32.68
CA GLU A 410 9.72 -7.35 -31.72
C GLU A 410 9.13 -8.63 -32.33
N VAL A 411 7.99 -8.53 -33.03
CA VAL A 411 7.34 -9.69 -33.68
C VAL A 411 8.19 -10.22 -34.84
N PHE A 412 8.79 -9.33 -35.65
CA PHE A 412 9.72 -9.73 -36.70
C PHE A 412 10.96 -10.45 -36.14
N LEU A 413 11.54 -9.93 -35.05
CA LEU A 413 12.66 -10.56 -34.37
C LEU A 413 12.32 -11.96 -33.85
N ASN A 414 11.14 -12.12 -33.25
CA ASN A 414 10.65 -13.41 -32.73
C ASN A 414 10.34 -14.42 -33.85
N SER A 415 9.94 -13.94 -35.04
CA SER A 415 9.72 -14.77 -36.24
C SER A 415 10.98 -15.04 -37.06
N GLY A 416 12.16 -14.58 -36.56
CA GLY A 416 13.44 -14.77 -37.28
C GLY A 416 13.68 -13.81 -38.46
N LYS A 417 12.77 -12.87 -38.73
CA LYS A 417 12.85 -11.90 -39.83
C LYS A 417 13.68 -10.67 -39.38
N THR A 418 15.00 -10.87 -39.23
CA THR A 418 15.90 -9.87 -38.64
C THR A 418 16.07 -8.61 -39.49
N LYS A 419 16.03 -8.74 -40.83
CA LYS A 419 16.16 -7.60 -41.76
C LYS A 419 14.96 -6.68 -41.64
N GLU A 420 13.76 -7.25 -41.63
CA GLU A 420 12.51 -6.51 -41.48
C GLU A 420 12.41 -5.85 -40.09
N ALA A 421 12.86 -6.57 -39.04
CA ALA A 421 12.94 -5.99 -37.67
C ALA A 421 13.86 -4.75 -37.66
N LEU A 422 15.03 -4.86 -38.30
CA LEU A 422 16.01 -3.76 -38.40
C LEU A 422 15.44 -2.55 -39.12
N GLU A 423 14.72 -2.78 -40.25
CA GLU A 423 14.05 -1.72 -40.99
C GLU A 423 13.04 -0.95 -40.16
N GLN A 424 12.21 -1.65 -39.35
CA GLN A 424 11.23 -0.99 -38.51
C GLN A 424 11.89 -0.11 -37.44
N VAL A 425 12.96 -0.61 -36.78
CA VAL A 425 13.67 0.17 -35.77
C VAL A 425 14.38 1.38 -36.38
N ASN A 426 15.02 1.23 -37.54
CA ASN A 426 15.67 2.34 -38.22
C ASN A 426 14.66 3.40 -38.66
N THR A 427 13.50 2.99 -39.16
CA THR A 427 12.41 3.91 -39.52
C THR A 427 11.87 4.64 -38.32
N LEU A 428 11.70 3.94 -37.18
CA LEU A 428 11.29 4.52 -35.91
C LEU A 428 12.28 5.63 -35.49
N HIS A 429 13.58 5.34 -35.44
CA HIS A 429 14.60 6.30 -35.06
C HIS A 429 14.68 7.52 -35.98
N LYS A 430 14.49 7.31 -37.30
CA LYS A 430 14.53 8.37 -38.30
C LYS A 430 13.32 9.29 -38.24
N ASN A 431 12.12 8.72 -38.13
CA ASN A 431 10.86 9.44 -38.28
C ASN A 431 10.37 10.01 -36.95
N PHE A 432 10.77 9.46 -35.81
CA PHE A 432 10.28 9.81 -34.48
C PHE A 432 11.40 10.14 -33.49
N PRO A 433 12.21 11.20 -33.72
CA PRO A 433 13.34 11.53 -32.86
C PRO A 433 12.93 11.94 -31.43
N SER A 434 11.70 12.42 -31.21
CA SER A 434 11.15 12.78 -29.90
C SER A 434 10.49 11.59 -29.15
N THR A 435 10.45 10.39 -29.74
CA THR A 435 9.80 9.24 -29.11
C THR A 435 10.45 8.87 -27.77
N LEU A 436 9.65 8.49 -26.80
CA LEU A 436 10.13 7.96 -25.51
C LEU A 436 10.63 6.51 -25.62
N LEU A 437 10.39 5.83 -26.74
CA LEU A 437 10.84 4.46 -26.99
C LEU A 437 12.32 4.33 -27.35
N LEU A 438 13.08 5.42 -27.53
CA LEU A 438 14.47 5.34 -28.01
C LEU A 438 15.36 4.41 -27.16
N THR A 439 15.16 4.36 -25.84
CA THR A 439 15.92 3.46 -24.97
C THR A 439 15.50 1.99 -25.19
N LYS A 440 14.20 1.71 -25.19
CA LYS A 440 13.65 0.37 -25.47
C LYS A 440 14.05 -0.11 -26.87
N SER A 441 13.96 0.75 -27.87
CA SER A 441 14.29 0.42 -29.24
C SER A 441 15.79 0.20 -29.48
N ASN A 442 16.68 0.90 -28.75
CA ASN A 442 18.11 0.60 -28.76
C ASN A 442 18.44 -0.79 -28.17
N ILE A 443 17.74 -1.17 -27.10
CA ILE A 443 17.88 -2.53 -26.54
C ILE A 443 17.40 -3.57 -27.57
N LEU A 444 16.27 -3.33 -28.22
CA LEU A 444 15.75 -4.18 -29.28
C LEU A 444 16.71 -4.25 -30.48
N LEU A 445 17.24 -3.11 -30.92
CA LEU A 445 18.24 -3.01 -31.98
C LEU A 445 19.48 -3.84 -31.67
N ALA A 446 19.96 -3.78 -30.44
CA ALA A 446 21.11 -4.59 -30.04
C ALA A 446 20.82 -6.11 -30.11
N LYS A 447 19.61 -6.55 -29.72
CA LYS A 447 19.16 -7.95 -29.88
C LYS A 447 19.03 -8.37 -31.36
N ILE A 448 18.57 -7.49 -32.23
CA ILE A 448 18.49 -7.72 -33.68
C ILE A 448 19.91 -7.86 -34.26
N LEU A 449 20.80 -6.93 -33.91
CA LEU A 449 22.19 -6.94 -34.38
C LEU A 449 22.97 -8.17 -33.87
N GLU A 450 22.66 -8.61 -32.63
CA GLU A 450 23.22 -9.85 -32.09
C GLU A 450 22.85 -11.07 -32.94
N LYS A 451 21.56 -11.20 -33.31
CA LYS A 451 21.08 -12.29 -34.17
C LYS A 451 21.70 -12.21 -35.57
N ASP A 452 22.02 -11.00 -36.03
CA ASP A 452 22.68 -10.75 -37.33
C ASP A 452 24.22 -10.84 -37.23
N ASN A 453 24.74 -11.38 -36.14
CA ASN A 453 26.18 -11.53 -35.80
C ASN A 453 27.00 -10.22 -35.85
N LYS A 454 26.35 -9.05 -35.74
CA LYS A 454 26.99 -7.72 -35.69
C LYS A 454 27.26 -7.28 -34.24
N ILE A 455 28.00 -8.10 -33.50
CA ILE A 455 28.15 -8.01 -32.04
C ILE A 455 28.78 -6.68 -31.61
N GLN A 456 29.82 -6.20 -32.32
CA GLN A 456 30.46 -4.92 -31.94
C GLN A 456 29.53 -3.73 -32.11
N THR A 457 28.71 -3.71 -33.19
CA THR A 457 27.71 -2.66 -33.41
C THR A 457 26.63 -2.71 -32.30
N ALA A 458 26.19 -3.91 -31.91
CA ALA A 458 25.23 -4.08 -30.80
C ALA A 458 25.79 -3.48 -29.49
N LEU A 459 27.05 -3.72 -29.17
CA LEU A 459 27.72 -3.14 -28.00
C LEU A 459 27.77 -1.60 -28.05
N ASN A 460 28.04 -1.02 -29.22
CA ASN A 460 28.05 0.43 -29.39
C ASN A 460 26.66 1.04 -29.12
N VAL A 461 25.59 0.41 -29.66
CA VAL A 461 24.20 0.83 -29.44
C VAL A 461 23.83 0.76 -27.96
N LEU A 462 24.21 -0.33 -27.28
CA LEU A 462 23.97 -0.43 -25.83
C LEU A 462 24.78 0.59 -25.03
N GLY A 463 26.01 0.93 -25.47
CA GLY A 463 26.82 1.99 -24.85
C GLY A 463 26.16 3.35 -24.93
N GLU A 464 25.53 3.67 -26.06
CA GLU A 464 24.74 4.90 -26.21
C GLU A 464 23.49 4.89 -25.33
N ALA A 465 22.78 3.75 -25.26
CA ALA A 465 21.63 3.59 -24.38
C ALA A 465 22.01 3.78 -22.90
N GLU A 466 23.13 3.19 -22.46
CA GLU A 466 23.67 3.36 -21.09
C GLU A 466 24.00 4.82 -20.77
N LYS A 467 24.70 5.51 -21.68
CA LYS A 467 25.02 6.94 -21.53
C LYS A 467 23.76 7.78 -21.40
N ARG A 468 22.75 7.51 -22.23
CA ARG A 468 21.47 8.22 -22.20
C ARG A 468 20.75 8.02 -20.87
N ILE A 469 20.62 6.78 -20.39
CA ILE A 469 19.98 6.45 -19.10
C ILE A 469 20.69 7.09 -17.91
N SER A 470 22.03 7.17 -17.97
CA SER A 470 22.86 7.71 -16.90
C SER A 470 22.90 9.24 -16.88
N GLY A 471 22.39 9.91 -17.92
CA GLY A 471 22.37 11.39 -18.02
C GLY A 471 21.42 12.03 -16.99
N PHE A 472 21.79 13.22 -16.47
CA PHE A 472 21.01 13.94 -15.45
C PHE A 472 19.61 14.37 -15.91
N SER A 473 19.37 14.49 -17.22
CA SER A 473 18.10 14.96 -17.79
C SER A 473 17.05 13.88 -17.97
N MET A 474 17.39 12.59 -17.72
CA MET A 474 16.43 11.50 -17.93
C MET A 474 15.59 11.23 -16.67
N PRO A 475 14.27 11.02 -16.83
CA PRO A 475 13.40 10.58 -15.76
C PRO A 475 13.89 9.29 -15.10
N SER A 476 13.64 9.18 -13.80
CA SER A 476 14.09 8.02 -12.98
C SER A 476 13.57 6.68 -13.50
N GLU A 477 12.45 6.68 -14.19
CA GLU A 477 11.77 5.52 -14.77
C GLU A 477 12.64 4.80 -15.80
N TYR A 478 13.44 5.54 -16.56
CA TYR A 478 14.35 4.94 -17.54
C TYR A 478 15.51 4.15 -16.92
N ARG A 479 15.82 4.40 -15.66
CA ARG A 479 16.85 3.64 -14.93
C ARG A 479 16.48 2.17 -14.74
N SER A 480 15.21 1.82 -14.87
CA SER A 480 14.73 0.44 -14.83
C SER A 480 15.26 -0.44 -15.97
N TYR A 481 15.68 0.16 -17.10
CA TYR A 481 16.27 -0.54 -18.24
C TYR A 481 17.78 -0.80 -18.09
N LEU A 482 18.45 -0.10 -17.19
CA LEU A 482 19.90 -0.20 -17.04
C LEU A 482 20.39 -1.63 -16.69
N PRO A 483 19.71 -2.41 -15.82
CA PRO A 483 20.07 -3.80 -15.58
C PRO A 483 20.11 -4.66 -16.84
N GLU A 484 19.12 -4.51 -17.72
CA GLU A 484 19.05 -5.26 -18.98
C GLU A 484 20.19 -4.86 -19.93
N VAL A 485 20.46 -3.56 -20.04
CA VAL A 485 21.58 -3.04 -20.85
C VAL A 485 22.91 -3.63 -20.40
N ILE A 486 23.20 -3.59 -19.08
CA ILE A 486 24.44 -4.10 -18.51
C ILE A 486 24.55 -5.63 -18.71
N PHE A 487 23.45 -6.35 -18.52
CA PHE A 487 23.42 -7.80 -18.71
C PHE A 487 23.70 -8.19 -20.16
N LEU A 488 23.05 -7.53 -21.12
CA LEU A 488 23.27 -7.75 -22.55
C LEU A 488 24.69 -7.40 -22.98
N GLN A 489 25.27 -6.34 -22.45
CA GLN A 489 26.69 -6.01 -22.72
C GLN A 489 27.60 -7.12 -22.21
N GLY A 490 27.39 -7.65 -21.00
CA GLY A 490 28.14 -8.80 -20.47
C GLY A 490 28.04 -10.01 -21.42
N HIS A 491 26.81 -10.33 -21.85
CA HIS A 491 26.55 -11.42 -22.79
C HIS A 491 27.26 -11.23 -24.15
N LEU A 492 27.19 -10.04 -24.72
CA LEU A 492 27.84 -9.73 -26.00
C LEU A 492 29.37 -9.74 -25.91
N TYR A 493 29.97 -9.23 -24.82
CA TYR A 493 31.40 -9.35 -24.58
C TYR A 493 31.86 -10.83 -24.48
N GLN A 494 31.05 -11.66 -23.83
CA GLN A 494 31.33 -13.11 -23.73
C GLN A 494 31.32 -13.76 -25.12
N LYS A 495 30.37 -13.39 -26.00
CA LYS A 495 30.34 -13.86 -27.38
C LYS A 495 31.56 -13.43 -28.23
N LEU A 496 32.14 -12.27 -27.92
CA LEU A 496 33.40 -11.80 -28.55
C LEU A 496 34.66 -12.42 -27.93
N GLY A 497 34.55 -13.33 -26.97
CA GLY A 497 35.67 -13.89 -26.26
C GLY A 497 36.35 -12.92 -25.28
N LYS A 498 35.82 -11.73 -25.08
CA LYS A 498 36.32 -10.71 -24.13
C LYS A 498 35.85 -11.01 -22.71
N LYS A 499 36.47 -12.06 -22.13
CA LYS A 499 36.04 -12.62 -20.84
C LYS A 499 36.16 -11.65 -19.66
N ASN A 500 37.17 -10.80 -19.65
CA ASN A 500 37.37 -9.82 -18.56
C ASN A 500 36.28 -8.75 -18.59
N GLU A 501 36.00 -8.17 -19.74
CA GLU A 501 34.94 -7.17 -19.92
C GLU A 501 33.56 -7.75 -19.61
N ALA A 502 33.30 -8.99 -19.99
CA ALA A 502 32.07 -9.70 -19.63
C ALA A 502 31.94 -9.86 -18.11
N TYR A 503 33.00 -10.31 -17.45
CA TYR A 503 33.05 -10.45 -16.00
C TYR A 503 32.79 -9.12 -15.28
N ASP A 504 33.40 -8.04 -15.74
CA ASP A 504 33.22 -6.72 -15.14
C ASP A 504 31.80 -6.18 -15.29
N ARG A 505 31.13 -6.44 -16.44
CA ARG A 505 29.72 -6.07 -16.63
C ARG A 505 28.79 -6.86 -15.71
N TYR A 506 28.94 -8.16 -15.57
CA TYR A 506 28.17 -8.97 -14.64
C TYR A 506 28.45 -8.60 -13.18
N ARG A 507 29.69 -8.26 -12.86
CA ARG A 507 30.10 -7.75 -11.54
C ARG A 507 29.42 -6.41 -11.23
N LEU A 508 29.37 -5.49 -12.21
CA LEU A 508 28.68 -4.19 -12.06
C LEU A 508 27.21 -4.39 -11.74
N LEU A 509 26.53 -5.33 -12.43
CA LEU A 509 25.13 -5.64 -12.16
C LEU A 509 24.95 -6.14 -10.71
N HIS A 510 25.84 -7.01 -10.25
CA HIS A 510 25.84 -7.52 -8.87
C HIS A 510 26.02 -6.40 -7.83
N ILE A 511 26.78 -5.36 -8.15
CA ILE A 511 27.05 -4.22 -7.25
C ILE A 511 25.90 -3.24 -7.23
N VAL A 512 25.43 -2.80 -8.39
CA VAL A 512 24.52 -1.64 -8.53
C VAL A 512 23.06 -2.02 -8.45
N PHE A 513 22.72 -3.26 -8.82
CA PHE A 513 21.35 -3.77 -8.86
C PHE A 513 21.23 -5.13 -8.15
N PRO A 514 21.58 -5.22 -6.86
CA PRO A 514 21.70 -6.50 -6.14
C PRO A 514 20.40 -7.31 -6.07
N THR A 515 19.24 -6.67 -6.19
CA THR A 515 17.90 -7.27 -6.07
C THR A 515 17.23 -7.56 -7.42
N ASN A 516 17.84 -7.12 -8.52
CA ASN A 516 17.26 -7.33 -9.85
C ASN A 516 17.31 -8.82 -10.25
N GLN A 517 16.29 -9.32 -10.93
CA GLN A 517 16.19 -10.72 -11.37
C GLN A 517 17.38 -11.16 -12.22
N LEU A 518 17.88 -10.28 -13.12
CA LEU A 518 19.05 -10.58 -13.95
C LEU A 518 20.35 -10.73 -13.15
N THR A 519 20.40 -10.21 -11.93
CA THR A 519 21.60 -10.29 -11.08
C THR A 519 21.93 -11.72 -10.68
N GLN A 520 20.94 -12.60 -10.48
CA GLN A 520 21.20 -14.02 -10.19
C GLN A 520 21.82 -14.74 -11.39
N GLN A 521 21.31 -14.46 -12.61
CA GLN A 521 21.87 -14.99 -13.84
C GLN A 521 23.28 -14.45 -14.07
N ALA A 522 23.48 -13.14 -13.92
CA ALA A 522 24.79 -12.50 -14.03
C ALA A 522 25.82 -13.09 -13.05
N LYS A 523 25.41 -13.38 -11.82
CA LYS A 523 26.26 -14.04 -10.82
C LYS A 523 26.68 -15.44 -11.26
N GLY A 524 25.76 -16.22 -11.85
CA GLY A 524 26.06 -17.53 -12.43
C GLY A 524 27.11 -17.46 -13.55
N GLU A 525 26.91 -16.50 -14.47
CA GLU A 525 27.86 -16.30 -15.58
C GLU A 525 29.22 -15.76 -15.09
N MET A 526 29.23 -14.88 -14.11
CA MET A 526 30.46 -14.38 -13.49
C MET A 526 31.30 -15.52 -12.86
N ILE A 527 30.64 -16.47 -12.18
CA ILE A 527 31.31 -17.63 -11.56
C ILE A 527 31.91 -18.55 -12.66
N LYS A 528 31.15 -18.82 -13.74
CA LYS A 528 31.65 -19.60 -14.87
C LYS A 528 32.88 -18.95 -15.51
N LEU A 529 32.77 -17.63 -15.81
CA LEU A 529 33.89 -16.89 -16.39
C LEU A 529 35.13 -16.89 -15.47
N ALA A 530 34.95 -16.72 -14.16
CA ALA A 530 36.06 -16.78 -13.21
C ALA A 530 36.75 -18.14 -13.24
N LYS A 531 35.96 -19.24 -13.32
CA LYS A 531 36.51 -20.59 -13.47
C LYS A 531 37.23 -20.76 -14.80
N ASP A 532 36.66 -20.31 -15.90
CA ASP A 532 37.25 -20.42 -17.25
C ASP A 532 38.55 -19.61 -17.42
N MET A 533 38.72 -18.55 -16.65
CA MET A 533 39.92 -17.73 -16.63
C MET A 533 40.94 -18.20 -15.59
N ALA A 534 40.62 -19.27 -14.85
CA ALA A 534 41.43 -19.77 -13.71
C ALA A 534 41.72 -18.68 -12.65
N ILE A 535 40.76 -17.75 -12.44
CA ILE A 535 40.86 -16.71 -11.43
C ILE A 535 39.84 -16.98 -10.32
N GLY A 536 40.17 -16.63 -9.10
CA GLY A 536 39.15 -16.59 -8.03
C GLY A 536 38.14 -15.45 -8.24
N ILE A 537 36.95 -15.58 -7.63
CA ILE A 537 36.01 -14.45 -7.60
C ILE A 537 36.66 -13.31 -6.83
N LYS A 538 36.88 -12.18 -7.49
CA LYS A 538 37.52 -11.00 -6.89
C LYS A 538 36.63 -10.47 -5.76
N PRO A 539 37.13 -10.33 -4.51
CA PRO A 539 36.40 -9.66 -3.44
C PRO A 539 35.99 -8.26 -3.87
N LEU A 540 34.90 -7.77 -3.32
CA LEU A 540 34.50 -6.38 -3.56
C LEU A 540 35.49 -5.44 -2.85
N ALA A 541 35.90 -4.37 -3.54
CA ALA A 541 36.61 -3.26 -2.93
C ALA A 541 35.65 -2.43 -2.03
N LEU A 542 36.17 -1.66 -1.08
CA LEU A 542 35.33 -0.87 -0.16
C LEU A 542 34.39 0.11 -0.87
N ASN A 543 34.83 0.72 -1.97
CA ASN A 543 34.00 1.60 -2.78
C ASN A 543 32.87 0.84 -3.49
N GLU A 544 33.10 -0.41 -3.91
CA GLU A 544 32.08 -1.29 -4.51
C GLU A 544 31.09 -1.78 -3.45
N TYR A 545 31.59 -2.15 -2.25
CA TYR A 545 30.71 -2.43 -1.11
C TYR A 545 29.84 -1.24 -0.76
N GLU A 546 30.36 -0.01 -0.81
CA GLU A 546 29.58 1.18 -0.54
C GLU A 546 28.47 1.38 -1.58
N GLN A 547 28.78 1.23 -2.86
CA GLN A 547 27.79 1.32 -3.95
C GLN A 547 26.70 0.26 -3.78
N ARG A 548 27.09 -0.99 -3.49
CA ARG A 548 26.17 -2.09 -3.24
C ARG A 548 25.29 -1.84 -2.01
N THR A 549 25.89 -1.36 -0.92
CA THR A 549 25.13 -1.03 0.31
C THR A 549 24.11 0.09 0.07
N ARG A 550 24.46 1.10 -0.74
CA ARG A 550 23.52 2.16 -1.15
C ARG A 550 22.37 1.59 -1.99
N ALA A 551 22.66 0.67 -2.91
CA ALA A 551 21.64 0.00 -3.71
C ALA A 551 20.71 -0.82 -2.83
N LEU A 552 21.22 -1.65 -1.95
CA LEU A 552 20.44 -2.43 -0.98
C LEU A 552 19.59 -1.54 -0.06
N LEU A 553 20.11 -0.36 0.32
CA LEU A 553 19.37 0.60 1.14
C LEU A 553 18.19 1.24 0.38
N ARG A 554 18.38 1.55 -0.91
CA ARG A 554 17.32 2.03 -1.80
C ARG A 554 16.22 0.98 -1.95
N ASP A 555 16.61 -0.27 -2.08
CA ASP A 555 15.73 -1.43 -2.29
C ASP A 555 15.17 -2.01 -0.96
N VAL A 556 15.49 -1.36 0.18
CA VAL A 556 14.99 -1.69 1.53
C VAL A 556 15.47 -3.06 2.06
N GLU A 557 16.56 -3.61 1.50
CA GLU A 557 17.15 -4.90 1.88
C GLU A 557 17.99 -4.81 3.17
N TYR A 558 17.36 -4.40 4.26
CA TYR A 558 18.04 -4.12 5.53
C TYR A 558 18.78 -5.32 6.13
N GLN A 559 18.22 -6.53 5.99
CA GLN A 559 18.83 -7.73 6.57
C GLN A 559 20.16 -8.04 5.88
N GLN A 560 20.22 -7.88 4.56
CA GLN A 560 21.42 -8.11 3.79
C GLN A 560 22.50 -7.07 4.10
N ILE A 561 22.12 -5.80 4.24
CA ILE A 561 23.04 -4.74 4.69
C ILE A 561 23.66 -5.08 6.04
N VAL A 562 22.82 -5.53 7.00
CA VAL A 562 23.32 -5.90 8.33
C VAL A 562 24.31 -7.06 8.23
N SER A 563 24.01 -8.08 7.43
CA SER A 563 24.90 -9.22 7.23
C SER A 563 26.25 -8.78 6.63
N GLU A 564 26.23 -8.10 5.47
CA GLU A 564 27.42 -7.74 4.71
C GLU A 564 28.31 -6.74 5.47
N VAL A 565 27.72 -5.68 6.04
CA VAL A 565 28.49 -4.63 6.75
C VAL A 565 28.99 -5.12 8.11
N SER A 566 28.26 -6.02 8.80
CA SER A 566 28.76 -6.60 10.05
C SER A 566 29.92 -7.53 9.82
N GLU A 567 29.93 -8.25 8.69
CA GLU A 567 31.06 -9.10 8.31
C GLU A 567 32.32 -8.26 7.98
N LEU A 568 32.14 -7.18 7.22
CA LEU A 568 33.22 -6.22 6.97
C LEU A 568 33.83 -5.66 8.27
N LEU A 569 32.98 -5.37 9.28
CA LEU A 569 33.43 -4.85 10.58
C LEU A 569 34.16 -5.87 11.44
N LYS A 570 34.06 -7.18 11.19
CA LYS A 570 34.84 -8.20 11.86
C LYS A 570 36.27 -8.24 11.34
N HIS A 571 36.43 -7.98 10.05
CA HIS A 571 37.76 -8.11 9.39
C HIS A 571 38.50 -6.77 9.28
N ASN A 572 37.86 -5.65 9.63
CA ASN A 572 38.46 -4.33 9.59
C ASN A 572 38.31 -3.62 10.93
N THR A 573 39.39 -3.12 11.48
CA THR A 573 39.38 -2.36 12.74
C THR A 573 38.58 -1.06 12.66
N SER A 574 38.55 -0.43 11.48
CA SER A 574 37.73 0.76 11.21
C SER A 574 37.29 0.78 9.75
N LEU A 575 36.03 1.14 9.52
CA LEU A 575 35.46 1.35 8.19
C LEU A 575 35.22 2.84 7.93
N PRO A 576 35.13 3.26 6.66
CA PRO A 576 34.66 4.61 6.32
C PRO A 576 33.35 4.95 7.00
N ALA A 577 33.19 6.19 7.41
CA ALA A 577 32.08 6.72 8.21
C ALA A 577 30.68 6.29 7.71
N ASN A 578 30.49 6.25 6.39
CA ASN A 578 29.19 5.92 5.81
C ASN A 578 28.69 4.51 6.15
N PHE A 579 29.57 3.52 6.29
CA PHE A 579 29.17 2.14 6.60
C PHE A 579 28.47 2.04 7.97
N TYR A 580 28.92 2.79 8.97
CA TYR A 580 28.26 2.85 10.27
C TYR A 580 26.86 3.44 10.17
N PHE A 581 26.67 4.44 9.31
CA PHE A 581 25.34 5.04 9.08
C PHE A 581 24.42 4.09 8.28
N TYR A 582 24.92 3.38 7.28
CA TYR A 582 24.15 2.39 6.54
C TYR A 582 23.70 1.26 7.47
N LEU A 583 24.63 0.73 8.30
CA LEU A 583 24.32 -0.27 9.29
C LEU A 583 23.26 0.23 10.31
N ALA A 584 23.44 1.44 10.83
CA ALA A 584 22.51 2.04 11.78
C ALA A 584 21.13 2.26 11.16
N ARG A 585 21.03 2.70 9.89
CA ARG A 585 19.77 2.86 9.17
C ARG A 585 19.08 1.52 8.93
N ALA A 586 19.82 0.51 8.49
CA ALA A 586 19.30 -0.83 8.27
C ALA A 586 18.78 -1.45 9.59
N GLN A 587 19.56 -1.38 10.66
CA GLN A 587 19.13 -1.86 11.98
C GLN A 587 17.91 -1.11 12.52
N LYS A 588 17.80 0.20 12.26
CA LYS A 588 16.60 0.98 12.59
C LYS A 588 15.41 0.53 11.74
N GLY A 589 15.60 0.28 10.45
CA GLY A 589 14.57 -0.27 9.56
C GLY A 589 14.03 -1.60 10.07
N LEU A 590 14.92 -2.46 10.55
CA LEU A 590 14.59 -3.73 11.23
C LEU A 590 14.05 -3.55 12.68
N ARG A 591 13.76 -2.32 13.12
CA ARG A 591 13.31 -1.97 14.48
C ARG A 591 14.32 -2.30 15.59
N LYS A 592 15.56 -2.68 15.26
CA LYS A 592 16.65 -3.01 16.20
C LYS A 592 17.38 -1.74 16.65
N ARG A 593 16.68 -0.82 17.36
CA ARG A 593 17.18 0.53 17.72
C ARG A 593 18.45 0.48 18.60
N ASN A 594 18.55 -0.51 19.49
CA ASN A 594 19.75 -0.65 20.35
C ASN A 594 21.00 -0.97 19.51
N LEU A 595 20.89 -1.86 18.52
CA LEU A 595 22.00 -2.17 17.61
C LEU A 595 22.33 -0.97 16.73
N SER A 596 21.32 -0.23 16.24
CA SER A 596 21.51 1.04 15.54
C SER A 596 22.33 2.04 16.37
N ASN A 597 22.03 2.15 17.66
CA ASN A 597 22.81 3.01 18.57
C ASN A 597 24.24 2.50 18.76
N SER A 598 24.45 1.18 18.83
CA SER A 598 25.80 0.59 18.93
C SER A 598 26.63 0.92 17.70
N ALA A 599 26.07 0.80 16.50
CA ALA A 599 26.77 1.18 15.27
C ALA A 599 27.15 2.68 15.26
N LEU A 600 26.24 3.56 15.69
CA LEU A 600 26.51 5.00 15.74
C LEU A 600 27.52 5.38 16.84
N ARG A 601 27.57 4.65 17.97
CA ARG A 601 28.60 4.86 18.99
C ARG A 601 29.99 4.46 18.48
N LYS A 602 30.10 3.32 17.78
CA LYS A 602 31.34 2.93 17.10
C LYS A 602 31.78 3.98 16.08
N PHE A 603 30.82 4.56 15.33
CA PHE A 603 31.15 5.70 14.46
C PHE A 603 31.74 6.88 15.25
N LEU A 604 31.15 7.26 16.37
CA LEU A 604 31.63 8.38 17.19
C LEU A 604 33.02 8.09 17.79
N GLU A 605 33.32 6.85 18.09
CA GLU A 605 34.61 6.38 18.58
C GLU A 605 35.69 6.43 17.50
N HIS A 606 35.41 5.88 16.30
CA HIS A 606 36.39 5.81 15.22
C HIS A 606 36.53 7.13 14.41
N HIS A 607 35.49 7.97 14.45
CA HIS A 607 35.41 9.21 13.67
C HIS A 607 34.96 10.42 14.52
N PRO A 608 35.68 10.75 15.63
CA PRO A 608 35.22 11.72 16.63
C PRO A 608 35.08 13.16 16.08
N ASN A 609 35.80 13.53 15.04
CA ASN A 609 35.78 14.86 14.43
C ASN A 609 35.09 14.90 13.06
N HIS A 610 34.39 13.84 12.68
CA HIS A 610 33.74 13.79 11.38
C HIS A 610 32.53 14.74 11.30
N ARG A 611 32.31 15.37 10.13
CA ARG A 611 31.19 16.31 9.89
C ARG A 611 29.80 15.78 10.21
N ARG A 612 29.60 14.48 10.19
CA ARG A 612 28.32 13.82 10.53
C ARG A 612 28.18 13.49 12.03
N LYS A 613 29.08 13.94 12.91
CA LYS A 613 29.01 13.74 14.36
C LYS A 613 27.68 14.21 14.92
N GLN A 614 27.23 15.42 14.55
CA GLN A 614 25.95 15.97 14.95
C GLN A 614 24.77 15.04 14.58
N GLU A 615 24.78 14.52 13.35
CA GLU A 615 23.73 13.61 12.86
C GLU A 615 23.70 12.30 13.67
N ALA A 616 24.84 11.72 13.96
CA ALA A 616 24.93 10.51 14.76
C ALA A 616 24.37 10.71 16.19
N LEU A 617 24.77 11.81 16.86
CA LEU A 617 24.27 12.16 18.17
C LEU A 617 22.75 12.36 18.15
N PHE A 618 22.22 13.06 17.15
CA PHE A 618 20.80 13.26 16.95
C PHE A 618 20.05 11.93 16.75
N MET A 619 20.56 11.04 15.90
CA MET A 619 19.95 9.73 15.64
C MET A 619 19.91 8.87 16.91
N ILE A 620 20.99 8.84 17.69
CA ILE A 620 21.01 8.12 19.00
C ILE A 620 19.97 8.72 19.94
N GLY A 621 19.91 10.04 20.07
CA GLY A 621 18.93 10.73 20.88
C GLY A 621 17.49 10.35 20.52
N ARG A 622 17.17 10.32 19.24
CA ARG A 622 15.87 9.93 18.73
C ARG A 622 15.54 8.46 18.96
N ASN A 623 16.49 7.57 18.77
CA ASN A 623 16.31 6.14 19.07
C ASN A 623 16.05 5.90 20.56
N LEU A 624 16.81 6.55 21.44
CA LEU A 624 16.66 6.45 22.89
C LEU A 624 15.30 6.99 23.37
N TRP A 625 14.87 8.13 22.82
CA TRP A 625 13.54 8.66 23.12
C TRP A 625 12.44 7.66 22.73
N ASN A 626 12.51 7.13 21.49
CA ASN A 626 11.53 6.16 20.99
C ASN A 626 11.52 4.82 21.76
N THR A 627 12.56 4.53 22.52
CA THR A 627 12.67 3.34 23.40
C THR A 627 12.46 3.63 24.88
N GLY A 628 12.03 4.86 25.21
CA GLY A 628 11.70 5.26 26.58
C GLY A 628 12.88 5.71 27.45
N TYR A 629 14.10 5.73 26.94
CA TYR A 629 15.30 6.20 27.67
C TYR A 629 15.42 7.73 27.60
N TYR A 630 14.46 8.43 28.23
CA TYR A 630 14.32 9.88 28.15
C TYR A 630 15.56 10.66 28.60
N ARG A 631 16.17 10.25 29.73
CA ARG A 631 17.32 10.96 30.30
C ARG A 631 18.50 10.96 29.33
N ASP A 632 18.81 9.80 28.81
CA ASP A 632 19.92 9.65 27.86
C ASP A 632 19.59 10.30 26.51
N GLY A 633 18.34 10.15 26.04
CA GLY A 633 17.88 10.83 24.83
C GLY A 633 18.07 12.35 24.88
N LEU A 634 17.72 12.98 26.03
CA LEU A 634 17.94 14.41 26.26
C LEU A 634 19.43 14.78 26.20
N LYS A 635 20.31 13.96 26.82
CA LYS A 635 21.75 14.19 26.77
C LYS A 635 22.30 14.19 25.34
N TYR A 636 21.91 13.20 24.55
CA TYR A 636 22.36 13.08 23.17
C TYR A 636 21.82 14.21 22.28
N PHE A 637 20.57 14.65 22.45
CA PHE A 637 20.03 15.80 21.73
C PHE A 637 20.76 17.10 22.08
N LYS A 638 21.09 17.33 23.37
CA LYS A 638 21.90 18.48 23.78
C LYS A 638 23.28 18.44 23.16
N ASN A 639 23.98 17.31 23.24
CA ASN A 639 25.28 17.15 22.61
C ASN A 639 25.20 17.40 21.07
N SER A 640 24.11 17.01 20.42
CA SER A 640 23.89 17.30 19.00
C SER A 640 23.70 18.80 18.71
N ILE A 641 23.11 19.56 19.65
CA ILE A 641 22.98 21.01 19.55
C ILE A 641 24.33 21.69 19.78
N ASP A 642 25.09 21.24 20.78
CA ASP A 642 26.38 21.82 21.17
C ASP A 642 27.45 21.62 20.06
N THR A 643 27.32 20.55 19.28
CA THR A 643 28.20 20.24 18.15
C THR A 643 27.65 20.72 16.80
N ALA A 644 26.73 21.69 16.80
CA ALA A 644 25.97 22.06 15.62
C ALA A 644 26.81 22.66 14.51
N THR A 645 26.88 21.93 13.40
CA THR A 645 27.31 22.40 12.07
C THR A 645 26.12 22.60 11.12
N ASN A 646 24.99 22.00 11.44
CA ASN A 646 23.72 22.11 10.70
C ASN A 646 22.65 22.69 11.63
N HIS A 647 22.25 23.93 11.35
CA HIS A 647 21.28 24.67 12.16
C HIS A 647 19.89 24.03 12.15
N THR A 648 19.43 23.52 11.00
CA THR A 648 18.13 22.85 10.88
C THR A 648 18.07 21.62 11.77
N LEU A 649 19.12 20.80 11.79
CA LEU A 649 19.19 19.63 12.65
C LEU A 649 19.25 20.01 14.14
N ALA A 650 19.93 21.10 14.49
CA ALA A 650 19.94 21.63 15.85
C ALA A 650 18.54 22.11 16.28
N ASN A 651 17.81 22.77 15.38
CA ASN A 651 16.43 23.21 15.62
C ASN A 651 15.48 22.03 15.77
N GLN A 652 15.65 20.99 14.94
CA GLN A 652 14.94 19.74 15.09
C GLN A 652 15.19 19.09 16.46
N ALA A 653 16.43 19.07 16.93
CA ALA A 653 16.78 18.55 18.26
C ALA A 653 16.14 19.38 19.38
N ARG A 654 16.15 20.72 19.30
CA ARG A 654 15.47 21.62 20.24
C ARG A 654 13.97 21.35 20.30
N PHE A 655 13.33 21.20 19.14
CA PHE A 655 11.92 20.84 19.06
C PHE A 655 11.64 19.53 19.77
N PHE A 656 12.44 18.49 19.55
CA PHE A 656 12.24 17.19 20.19
C PHE A 656 12.51 17.25 21.71
N ILE A 657 13.46 18.04 22.17
CA ILE A 657 13.63 18.28 23.62
C ILE A 657 12.35 18.91 24.21
N GLY A 658 11.76 19.89 23.49
CA GLY A 658 10.47 20.47 23.88
C GLY A 658 9.37 19.42 24.00
N LYS A 659 9.22 18.54 22.98
CA LYS A 659 8.27 17.42 22.96
C LYS A 659 8.50 16.44 24.11
N MET A 660 9.74 16.08 24.41
CA MET A 660 10.09 15.20 25.52
C MET A 660 9.68 15.78 26.87
N HIS A 661 9.84 17.10 27.06
CA HIS A 661 9.39 17.77 28.27
C HIS A 661 7.86 17.85 28.34
N GLU A 662 7.18 18.10 27.23
CA GLU A 662 5.72 18.12 27.11
C GLU A 662 5.11 16.75 27.46
N GLU A 663 5.63 15.65 26.90
CA GLU A 663 5.20 14.28 27.24
C GLU A 663 5.32 13.94 28.72
N LYS A 664 6.33 14.51 29.39
CA LYS A 664 6.51 14.38 30.83
C LYS A 664 5.74 15.44 31.63
N LYS A 665 4.80 16.16 31.01
CA LYS A 665 4.00 17.26 31.63
C LYS A 665 4.84 18.35 32.24
N ARG A 666 6.11 18.53 31.80
CA ARG A 666 7.01 19.59 32.28
C ARG A 666 6.83 20.83 31.40
N TYR A 667 5.61 21.39 31.42
CA TYR A 667 5.16 22.42 30.49
C TYR A 667 6.04 23.70 30.50
N PRO A 668 6.50 24.22 31.68
CA PRO A 668 7.40 25.39 31.65
C PRO A 668 8.70 25.14 30.89
N LYS A 669 9.29 23.94 31.02
CA LYS A 669 10.50 23.58 30.27
C LYS A 669 10.21 23.40 28.79
N ALA A 670 9.10 22.77 28.43
CA ALA A 670 8.68 22.65 27.03
C ALA A 670 8.47 24.03 26.38
N THR A 671 7.75 24.92 27.06
CA THR A 671 7.53 26.30 26.63
C THR A 671 8.85 27.03 26.37
N LYS A 672 9.84 26.92 27.27
CA LYS A 672 11.16 27.55 27.08
C LYS A 672 11.81 27.14 25.76
N TYR A 673 11.88 25.82 25.46
CA TYR A 673 12.50 25.33 24.25
C TYR A 673 11.74 25.75 22.98
N TYR A 674 10.41 25.68 23.01
CA TYR A 674 9.59 26.10 21.88
C TYR A 674 9.67 27.60 21.62
N THR A 675 9.58 28.45 22.68
CA THR A 675 9.69 29.91 22.54
C THR A 675 11.06 30.32 22.04
N GLU A 676 12.14 29.71 22.56
CA GLU A 676 13.50 29.98 22.08
C GLU A 676 13.62 29.63 20.60
N LEU A 677 13.05 28.51 20.15
CA LEU A 677 13.09 28.09 18.75
C LEU A 677 12.32 29.07 17.85
N VAL A 678 11.13 29.46 18.26
CA VAL A 678 10.30 30.42 17.53
C VAL A 678 10.96 31.80 17.44
N SER A 679 11.69 32.23 18.50
CA SER A 679 12.36 33.55 18.48
C SER A 679 13.62 33.58 17.62
N LYS A 680 14.35 32.45 17.50
CA LYS A 680 15.66 32.37 16.85
C LYS A 680 15.64 31.84 15.41
N SER A 681 14.52 31.32 14.93
CA SER A 681 14.41 30.70 13.62
C SER A 681 13.05 30.94 12.97
N SER A 682 13.02 30.77 11.64
CA SER A 682 11.79 30.76 10.84
C SER A 682 11.65 29.47 10.02
N ASP A 683 12.45 28.44 10.31
CA ASP A 683 12.38 27.16 9.62
C ASP A 683 11.14 26.33 10.01
N GLU A 684 10.95 25.20 9.36
CA GLU A 684 9.83 24.27 9.59
C GLU A 684 9.67 23.90 11.08
N TYR A 685 10.78 23.74 11.82
CA TYR A 685 10.70 23.35 13.25
C TYR A 685 10.32 24.51 14.14
N ALA A 686 10.63 25.74 13.79
CA ALA A 686 10.17 26.95 14.45
C ALA A 686 8.65 27.12 14.25
N GLU A 687 8.16 26.91 13.05
CA GLU A 687 6.73 26.91 12.76
C GLU A 687 5.99 25.81 13.54
N ARG A 688 6.52 24.56 13.53
CA ARG A 688 5.99 23.46 14.34
C ARG A 688 5.94 23.80 15.84
N ALA A 689 6.98 24.48 16.34
CA ALA A 689 7.04 24.90 17.74
C ALA A 689 6.01 25.98 18.07
N ALA A 690 5.78 26.94 17.16
CA ALA A 690 4.76 27.96 17.33
C ALA A 690 3.36 27.34 17.44
N TRP A 691 3.03 26.44 16.54
CA TRP A 691 1.78 25.69 16.61
C TRP A 691 1.69 24.83 17.90
N GLN A 692 2.77 24.17 18.27
CA GLN A 692 2.80 23.28 19.44
C GLN A 692 2.62 24.05 20.76
N LEU A 693 3.09 25.30 20.85
CA LEU A 693 2.82 26.18 21.99
C LEU A 693 1.33 26.43 22.16
N GLY A 694 0.62 26.73 21.08
CA GLY A 694 -0.84 26.89 21.08
C GLY A 694 -1.54 25.60 21.49
N TRP A 695 -1.20 24.48 20.85
CA TRP A 695 -1.79 23.17 21.12
C TRP A 695 -1.58 22.71 22.57
N MET A 696 -0.37 22.83 23.09
CA MET A 696 -0.06 22.48 24.46
C MET A 696 -0.90 23.28 25.46
N ASN A 697 -1.02 24.60 25.25
CA ASN A 697 -1.82 25.46 26.14
C ASN A 697 -3.32 25.15 26.01
N TYR A 698 -3.82 24.84 24.83
CA TYR A 698 -5.19 24.42 24.62
C TYR A 698 -5.51 23.12 25.39
N THR A 699 -4.64 22.12 25.30
CA THR A 699 -4.84 20.81 25.93
C THR A 699 -4.83 20.85 27.47
N ILE A 700 -4.14 21.81 28.06
CA ILE A 700 -4.10 22.00 29.51
C ILE A 700 -5.15 23.03 30.00
N GLY A 701 -6.03 23.53 29.12
CA GLY A 701 -7.11 24.45 29.49
C GLY A 701 -6.72 25.92 29.56
N ASN A 702 -5.49 26.30 29.22
CA ASN A 702 -5.05 27.71 29.19
C ASN A 702 -5.46 28.39 27.88
N PHE A 703 -6.77 28.53 27.66
CA PHE A 703 -7.34 28.96 26.40
C PHE A 703 -6.90 30.36 25.95
N LYS A 704 -6.67 31.27 26.88
CA LYS A 704 -6.14 32.62 26.55
C LYS A 704 -4.75 32.50 25.92
N LYS A 705 -3.81 31.83 26.58
CA LYS A 705 -2.47 31.63 26.05
C LYS A 705 -2.50 30.83 24.76
N ALA A 706 -3.41 29.84 24.65
CA ALA A 706 -3.57 29.08 23.43
C ALA A 706 -3.98 29.98 22.26
N TYR A 707 -4.96 30.85 22.46
CA TYR A 707 -5.38 31.83 21.47
C TYR A 707 -4.20 32.71 21.03
N ASP A 708 -3.49 33.32 22.02
CA ASP A 708 -2.38 34.23 21.76
C ASP A 708 -1.26 33.54 20.95
N TYR A 709 -0.92 32.28 21.28
CA TYR A 709 0.09 31.54 20.53
C TYR A 709 -0.35 31.13 19.13
N PHE A 710 -1.60 30.69 18.93
CA PHE A 710 -2.10 30.38 17.60
C PHE A 710 -2.22 31.63 16.72
N ASP A 711 -2.71 32.73 17.26
CA ASP A 711 -2.81 34.00 16.54
C ASP A 711 -1.42 34.52 16.13
N ASN A 712 -0.44 34.43 17.04
CA ASN A 712 0.96 34.79 16.72
C ASN A 712 1.56 33.84 15.69
N SER A 713 1.23 32.54 15.71
CA SER A 713 1.64 31.59 14.67
C SER A 713 1.10 31.96 13.31
N VAL A 714 -0.17 32.34 13.20
CA VAL A 714 -0.81 32.82 11.97
C VAL A 714 -0.12 34.05 11.42
N ARG A 715 0.16 35.05 12.28
CA ARG A 715 0.83 36.29 11.86
C ARG A 715 2.27 36.07 11.43
N LYS A 716 3.00 35.20 12.13
CA LYS A 716 4.42 34.97 11.87
C LYS A 716 4.65 34.08 10.64
N TYR A 717 3.76 33.13 10.36
CA TYR A 717 3.86 32.16 9.29
C TYR A 717 2.59 32.14 8.41
N PRO A 718 2.30 33.24 7.67
CA PRO A 718 1.03 33.41 6.93
C PRO A 718 0.88 32.46 5.73
N SER A 719 1.96 31.84 5.25
CA SER A 719 1.96 30.79 4.22
C SER A 719 2.51 29.45 4.74
N GLY A 720 2.55 29.28 6.05
CA GLY A 720 3.15 28.11 6.68
C GLY A 720 2.27 26.85 6.62
N LEU A 721 2.90 25.70 6.90
CA LEU A 721 2.24 24.39 6.89
C LEU A 721 1.12 24.25 7.92
N PHE A 722 1.15 25.08 9.00
CA PHE A 722 0.21 25.01 10.09
C PHE A 722 -0.79 26.18 10.11
N ILE A 723 -0.88 26.98 9.04
CA ILE A 723 -1.74 28.15 8.99
C ILE A 723 -3.20 27.83 9.25
N GLU A 724 -3.74 26.85 8.53
CA GLU A 724 -5.15 26.42 8.62
C GLU A 724 -5.47 25.92 10.03
N SER A 725 -4.62 25.03 10.57
CA SER A 725 -4.81 24.48 11.90
C SER A 725 -4.65 25.53 12.99
N SER A 726 -3.72 26.47 12.85
CA SER A 726 -3.52 27.57 13.82
C SER A 726 -4.74 28.48 13.86
N MET A 727 -5.28 28.89 12.69
CA MET A 727 -6.51 29.68 12.60
C MET A 727 -7.71 28.92 13.21
N PHE A 728 -7.89 27.65 12.87
CA PHE A 728 -8.99 26.85 13.41
C PHE A 728 -8.92 26.72 14.93
N TRP A 729 -7.75 26.42 15.48
CA TRP A 729 -7.59 26.26 16.93
C TRP A 729 -7.56 27.58 17.67
N SER A 730 -7.19 28.71 17.05
CA SER A 730 -7.42 30.05 17.62
C SER A 730 -8.91 30.34 17.79
N ALA A 731 -9.74 30.01 16.76
CA ALA A 731 -11.19 30.13 16.86
C ALA A 731 -11.77 29.23 17.97
N LYS A 732 -11.30 27.98 18.08
CA LYS A 732 -11.69 27.08 19.16
C LYS A 732 -11.33 27.62 20.54
N SER A 733 -10.18 28.27 20.65
CA SER A 733 -9.71 28.91 21.89
C SER A 733 -10.59 30.13 22.25
N ALA A 734 -10.90 30.99 21.28
CA ALA A 734 -11.81 32.11 21.43
C ALA A 734 -13.22 31.65 21.86
N LYS A 735 -13.71 30.55 21.30
CA LYS A 735 -14.98 29.93 21.71
C LYS A 735 -14.98 29.49 23.18
N GLN A 736 -13.88 28.87 23.65
CA GLN A 736 -13.73 28.47 25.07
C GLN A 736 -13.68 29.68 26.00
N LEU A 737 -13.17 30.80 25.53
CA LEU A 737 -13.16 32.09 26.24
C LEU A 737 -14.51 32.83 26.17
N LYS A 738 -15.53 32.22 25.59
CA LYS A 738 -16.87 32.80 25.38
C LYS A 738 -16.89 34.03 24.42
N HIS A 739 -15.83 34.25 23.66
CA HIS A 739 -15.74 35.28 22.61
C HIS A 739 -16.38 34.76 21.32
N MET A 740 -17.71 34.55 21.36
CA MET A 740 -18.45 33.86 20.28
C MET A 740 -18.37 34.58 18.94
N GLY A 741 -18.49 35.91 18.91
CA GLY A 741 -18.38 36.71 17.68
C GLY A 741 -17.04 36.58 17.01
N LEU A 742 -15.95 36.70 17.78
CA LEU A 742 -14.58 36.52 17.27
C LEU A 742 -14.36 35.07 16.74
N ALA A 743 -14.81 34.08 17.51
CA ALA A 743 -14.69 32.69 17.10
C ALA A 743 -15.39 32.42 15.76
N GLN A 744 -16.61 32.95 15.61
CA GLN A 744 -17.39 32.83 14.37
C GLN A 744 -16.72 33.54 13.19
N GLN A 745 -16.17 34.73 13.40
CA GLN A 745 -15.44 35.44 12.36
C GLN A 745 -14.22 34.64 11.88
N ILE A 746 -13.43 34.06 12.79
CA ILE A 746 -12.27 33.27 12.42
C ILE A 746 -12.68 31.98 11.72
N PHE A 747 -13.72 31.25 12.19
CA PHE A 747 -14.22 30.06 11.49
C PHE A 747 -14.70 30.40 10.07
N THR A 748 -15.39 31.51 9.92
CA THR A 748 -15.81 31.99 8.58
C THR A 748 -14.59 32.22 7.69
N ASN A 749 -13.57 32.89 8.19
CA ASN A 749 -12.34 33.16 7.44
C ASN A 749 -11.62 31.86 7.04
N VAL A 750 -11.44 30.89 7.98
CA VAL A 750 -10.84 29.59 7.68
C VAL A 750 -11.62 28.85 6.58
N ASN A 751 -12.95 28.82 6.68
CA ASN A 751 -13.78 28.16 5.68
C ASN A 751 -13.73 28.85 4.31
N MET A 752 -13.67 30.19 4.26
CA MET A 752 -13.57 30.92 3.00
C MET A 752 -12.19 30.82 2.34
N THR A 753 -11.13 30.86 3.17
CA THR A 753 -9.73 30.83 2.65
C THR A 753 -9.32 29.41 2.26
N PHE A 754 -9.78 28.40 2.98
CA PHE A 754 -9.37 26.99 2.82
C PHE A 754 -10.57 26.04 2.67
N PRO A 755 -11.54 26.30 1.78
CA PRO A 755 -12.85 25.63 1.77
C PRO A 755 -12.77 24.11 1.62
N TYR A 756 -11.74 23.60 0.93
CA TYR A 756 -11.58 22.17 0.62
C TYR A 756 -10.60 21.43 1.53
N THR A 757 -10.08 22.08 2.57
CA THR A 757 -9.17 21.46 3.53
C THR A 757 -9.93 20.92 4.74
N TYR A 758 -9.28 19.99 5.47
CA TYR A 758 -9.87 19.43 6.68
C TYR A 758 -10.36 20.53 7.66
N TYR A 759 -9.52 21.54 7.92
CA TYR A 759 -9.86 22.59 8.86
C TYR A 759 -10.88 23.59 8.28
N GLY A 760 -10.86 23.83 6.98
CA GLY A 760 -11.85 24.64 6.30
C GLY A 760 -13.26 24.04 6.38
N ILE A 761 -13.38 22.74 6.07
CA ILE A 761 -14.63 21.98 6.21
C ILE A 761 -15.12 21.98 7.66
N ARG A 762 -14.24 21.65 8.61
CA ARG A 762 -14.57 21.66 10.04
C ARG A 762 -14.99 23.05 10.55
N ALA A 763 -14.43 24.11 10.00
CA ALA A 763 -14.82 25.48 10.30
C ALA A 763 -16.21 25.82 9.74
N GLY A 764 -16.54 25.34 8.54
CA GLY A 764 -17.87 25.45 7.97
C GLY A 764 -18.96 24.81 8.82
N GLU A 765 -18.69 23.63 9.40
CA GLU A 765 -19.61 22.93 10.32
C GLU A 765 -19.86 23.71 11.63
N MET A 766 -19.00 24.67 11.99
CA MET A 766 -19.13 25.47 13.21
C MET A 766 -19.98 26.73 12.99
N LYS A 767 -20.47 27.01 11.78
CA LYS A 767 -21.35 28.14 11.48
C LYS A 767 -22.78 27.85 11.89
N PRO A 768 -23.57 28.90 12.31
CA PRO A 768 -24.97 28.74 12.63
C PRO A 768 -25.81 28.31 11.40
N ASP A 769 -25.47 28.85 10.25
CA ASP A 769 -26.12 28.50 8.97
C ASP A 769 -25.35 27.35 8.29
N LYS A 770 -25.88 26.15 8.43
CA LYS A 770 -25.26 24.90 7.90
C LYS A 770 -25.16 24.82 6.37
N LYS A 771 -25.50 25.90 5.64
CA LYS A 771 -25.64 25.92 4.16
C LYS A 771 -24.38 26.23 3.36
N PHE A 772 -23.19 26.28 3.94
CA PHE A 772 -21.98 26.65 3.20
C PHE A 772 -21.01 25.49 3.04
N PHE A 773 -21.41 24.49 2.26
CA PHE A 773 -20.45 23.81 1.40
C PHE A 773 -20.43 24.57 0.08
N PRO A 774 -19.29 25.00 -0.47
CA PRO A 774 -19.27 25.45 -1.85
C PRO A 774 -19.88 24.32 -2.68
N GLU A 775 -20.88 24.65 -3.51
CA GLU A 775 -21.39 23.69 -4.49
C GLU A 775 -20.18 23.19 -5.27
N ILE A 776 -20.01 21.88 -5.31
CA ILE A 776 -18.94 21.29 -6.13
C ILE A 776 -19.37 21.60 -7.57
N PRO A 777 -18.58 22.37 -8.35
CA PRO A 777 -18.94 22.65 -9.73
C PRO A 777 -19.19 21.35 -10.48
N ARG A 778 -20.23 21.30 -11.29
CA ARG A 778 -20.43 20.15 -12.19
C ARG A 778 -19.25 20.08 -13.16
N GLU A 779 -18.96 18.91 -13.68
CA GLU A 779 -17.86 18.71 -14.65
C GLU A 779 -17.96 19.70 -15.83
N GLU A 780 -19.18 19.98 -16.29
CA GLU A 780 -19.51 20.94 -17.34
C GLU A 780 -19.17 22.40 -16.97
N GLU A 781 -19.07 22.72 -15.68
CA GLU A 781 -18.80 24.05 -15.14
C GLU A 781 -17.30 24.27 -14.87
N LEU A 782 -16.47 23.21 -14.93
CA LEU A 782 -15.04 23.33 -14.73
C LEU A 782 -14.37 23.85 -16.00
N PRO A 783 -13.39 24.76 -15.90
CA PRO A 783 -12.71 25.33 -17.06
C PRO A 783 -11.72 24.33 -17.67
N PHE A 784 -12.20 23.20 -18.20
CA PHE A 784 -11.40 22.26 -18.96
C PHE A 784 -11.15 22.82 -20.36
N ALA A 785 -10.10 23.61 -20.51
CA ALA A 785 -9.62 24.01 -21.82
C ALA A 785 -8.32 23.28 -22.12
N THR A 786 -8.26 22.64 -23.28
CA THR A 786 -6.98 22.13 -23.79
C THR A 786 -6.06 23.34 -24.02
N PRO A 787 -4.89 23.41 -23.39
CA PRO A 787 -3.96 24.52 -23.63
C PRO A 787 -3.48 24.52 -25.08
N ILE A 788 -3.01 25.66 -25.56
CA ILE A 788 -2.32 25.74 -26.86
C ILE A 788 -1.01 24.99 -26.71
N LEU A 789 -0.88 23.89 -27.46
CA LEU A 789 0.27 22.99 -27.39
C LEU A 789 1.26 23.31 -28.54
N SER A 790 2.55 23.29 -28.24
CA SER A 790 3.60 23.24 -29.25
C SER A 790 3.51 21.92 -30.03
N THR A 791 4.18 21.83 -31.18
CA THR A 791 4.21 20.60 -32.00
C THR A 791 4.70 19.39 -31.18
N ASP A 792 5.76 19.57 -30.38
CA ASP A 792 6.30 18.50 -29.50
C ASP A 792 5.31 18.13 -28.40
N ALA A 793 4.67 19.08 -27.75
CA ALA A 793 3.64 18.82 -26.76
C ALA A 793 2.40 18.15 -27.36
N HIS A 794 2.00 18.53 -28.58
CA HIS A 794 0.90 17.87 -29.29
C HIS A 794 1.22 16.41 -29.62
N PHE A 795 2.46 16.14 -30.00
CA PHE A 795 2.99 14.80 -30.22
C PHE A 795 2.84 13.92 -28.97
N HIS A 796 3.27 14.37 -27.81
CA HIS A 796 3.15 13.64 -26.55
C HIS A 796 1.70 13.54 -26.05
N HIS A 797 0.90 14.58 -26.22
CA HIS A 797 -0.52 14.59 -25.85
C HIS A 797 -1.31 13.51 -26.62
N SER A 798 -1.19 13.48 -27.94
CA SER A 798 -1.92 12.51 -28.77
C SER A 798 -1.58 11.07 -28.37
N ARG A 799 -0.30 10.79 -28.08
CA ARG A 799 0.15 9.49 -27.60
C ARG A 799 -0.38 9.17 -26.21
N GLY A 800 -0.28 10.09 -25.27
CA GLY A 800 -0.80 9.93 -23.92
C GLY A 800 -2.28 9.55 -23.91
N VAL A 801 -3.10 10.21 -24.71
CA VAL A 801 -4.53 9.92 -24.85
C VAL A 801 -4.78 8.54 -25.47
N GLU A 802 -4.12 8.22 -26.58
CA GLU A 802 -4.36 6.94 -27.27
C GLU A 802 -3.82 5.76 -26.48
N LEU A 803 -2.63 5.87 -25.87
CA LEU A 803 -2.05 4.83 -25.01
C LEU A 803 -2.90 4.56 -23.77
N SER A 804 -3.48 5.62 -23.16
CA SER A 804 -4.44 5.46 -22.07
C SER A 804 -5.66 4.66 -22.53
N ALA A 805 -6.21 4.99 -23.69
CA ALA A 805 -7.41 4.35 -24.23
C ALA A 805 -7.21 2.87 -24.62
N ILE A 806 -5.98 2.47 -24.93
CA ILE A 806 -5.64 1.07 -25.25
C ILE A 806 -5.00 0.33 -24.04
N GLY A 807 -4.94 0.97 -22.87
CA GLY A 807 -4.50 0.33 -21.63
C GLY A 807 -2.99 0.21 -21.44
N PHE A 808 -2.18 0.96 -22.18
CA PHE A 808 -0.73 1.06 -22.01
C PHE A 808 -0.40 2.22 -21.02
N TYR A 809 -0.90 2.09 -19.82
CA TYR A 809 -0.93 3.17 -18.82
C TYR A 809 0.44 3.69 -18.40
N GLU A 810 1.44 2.82 -18.28
CA GLU A 810 2.80 3.25 -17.92
C GLU A 810 3.46 4.08 -19.01
N ASP A 811 3.28 3.69 -20.26
CA ASP A 811 3.78 4.46 -21.41
C ASP A 811 2.98 5.77 -21.57
N ALA A 812 1.64 5.73 -21.41
CA ALA A 812 0.78 6.93 -21.38
C ALA A 812 1.22 7.95 -20.34
N LYS A 813 1.51 7.48 -19.12
CA LYS A 813 2.00 8.31 -18.01
C LYS A 813 3.31 9.03 -18.37
N LEU A 814 4.24 8.35 -19.04
CA LEU A 814 5.51 8.95 -19.45
C LEU A 814 5.29 10.06 -20.50
N GLU A 815 4.39 9.84 -21.45
CA GLU A 815 4.00 10.83 -22.46
C GLU A 815 3.35 12.05 -21.79
N ILE A 816 2.42 11.85 -20.87
CA ILE A 816 1.75 12.93 -20.12
C ILE A 816 2.75 13.72 -19.27
N LYS A 817 3.74 13.06 -18.67
CA LYS A 817 4.77 13.71 -17.86
C LYS A 817 5.59 14.74 -18.63
N LYS A 818 5.76 14.56 -19.94
CA LYS A 818 6.40 15.54 -20.81
C LYS A 818 5.61 16.85 -20.93
N LEU A 819 4.30 16.79 -20.75
CA LEU A 819 3.41 17.94 -20.84
C LEU A 819 3.48 18.85 -19.60
N GLU A 820 3.97 18.37 -18.47
CA GLU A 820 4.03 19.16 -17.23
C GLU A 820 4.86 20.44 -17.37
N SER A 821 5.96 20.39 -18.14
CA SER A 821 6.83 21.53 -18.33
C SER A 821 6.28 22.58 -19.31
N THR A 822 5.35 22.16 -20.17
CA THR A 822 4.77 23.01 -21.21
C THR A 822 3.40 23.58 -20.82
N THR A 823 2.78 23.02 -19.79
CA THR A 823 1.45 23.42 -19.34
C THR A 823 1.52 24.63 -18.40
N GLN A 824 0.65 25.62 -18.65
CA GLN A 824 0.52 26.76 -17.75
C GLN A 824 0.07 26.30 -16.36
N LYS A 825 0.70 26.81 -15.30
CA LYS A 825 0.35 26.53 -13.90
C LYS A 825 -0.87 27.33 -13.42
N ASN A 826 -1.90 27.42 -14.24
CA ASN A 826 -3.21 27.95 -13.89
C ASN A 826 -4.21 26.82 -13.66
N LEU A 827 -5.39 27.16 -13.15
CA LEU A 827 -6.41 26.15 -12.81
C LEU A 827 -6.77 25.28 -14.02
N SER A 828 -7.00 25.87 -15.19
CA SER A 828 -7.35 25.14 -16.40
C SER A 828 -6.28 24.15 -16.83
N GLY A 829 -5.01 24.55 -16.85
CA GLY A 829 -3.90 23.67 -17.22
C GLY A 829 -3.70 22.51 -16.20
N ILE A 830 -3.87 22.81 -14.91
CA ILE A 830 -3.75 21.79 -13.86
C ILE A 830 -4.90 20.79 -13.97
N LEU A 831 -6.13 21.24 -14.16
CA LEU A 831 -7.30 20.36 -14.36
C LEU A 831 -7.13 19.50 -15.61
N TRP A 832 -6.64 20.06 -16.70
CA TRP A 832 -6.35 19.33 -17.94
C TRP A 832 -5.30 18.21 -17.72
N LEU A 833 -4.16 18.52 -17.08
CA LEU A 833 -3.17 17.50 -16.73
C LEU A 833 -3.72 16.44 -15.78
N THR A 834 -4.51 16.87 -14.80
CA THR A 834 -5.17 15.98 -13.84
C THR A 834 -6.06 14.97 -14.55
N LYS A 835 -6.85 15.42 -15.55
CA LYS A 835 -7.68 14.54 -16.38
C LYS A 835 -6.82 13.53 -17.15
N LEU A 836 -5.78 13.96 -17.83
CA LEU A 836 -4.89 13.07 -18.58
C LEU A 836 -4.26 12.00 -17.69
N TYR A 837 -3.75 12.37 -16.51
CA TYR A 837 -3.19 11.40 -15.56
C TYR A 837 -4.24 10.44 -14.99
N ASN A 838 -5.47 10.93 -14.80
CA ASN A 838 -6.56 10.08 -14.36
C ASN A 838 -6.94 9.05 -15.45
N ASP A 839 -7.04 9.48 -16.71
CA ASP A 839 -7.30 8.59 -17.84
C ASP A 839 -6.18 7.54 -18.03
N ALA A 840 -4.95 7.88 -17.66
CA ALA A 840 -3.81 6.96 -17.61
C ALA A 840 -3.71 6.15 -16.30
N HIS A 841 -4.71 6.18 -15.43
CA HIS A 841 -4.71 5.51 -14.12
C HIS A 841 -3.51 5.87 -13.22
N ALA A 842 -2.87 7.00 -13.47
CA ALA A 842 -1.70 7.50 -12.73
C ALA A 842 -2.13 8.38 -11.53
N TYR A 843 -2.93 7.85 -10.62
CA TYR A 843 -3.58 8.60 -9.54
C TYR A 843 -2.62 9.32 -8.58
N SER A 844 -1.43 8.76 -8.35
CA SER A 844 -0.40 9.43 -7.55
C SER A 844 0.11 10.72 -8.21
N ASP A 845 0.23 10.71 -9.54
CA ASP A 845 0.63 11.88 -10.32
C ASP A 845 -0.50 12.90 -10.42
N THR A 846 -1.75 12.43 -10.57
CA THR A 846 -2.96 13.25 -10.45
C THR A 846 -2.94 14.06 -9.15
N MET A 847 -2.75 13.40 -8.01
CA MET A 847 -2.69 14.05 -6.69
C MET A 847 -1.50 15.01 -6.57
N ARG A 848 -0.35 14.65 -7.10
CA ARG A 848 0.85 15.49 -7.11
C ARG A 848 0.64 16.77 -7.92
N VAL A 849 0.04 16.68 -9.09
CA VAL A 849 -0.25 17.83 -9.96
C VAL A 849 -1.26 18.76 -9.31
N MET A 850 -2.31 18.23 -8.68
CA MET A 850 -3.29 19.02 -7.94
C MET A 850 -2.67 19.79 -6.75
N GLN A 851 -1.66 19.22 -6.10
CA GLN A 851 -0.94 19.91 -5.01
C GLN A 851 -0.16 21.14 -5.49
N LEU A 852 0.25 21.17 -6.76
CA LEU A 852 0.95 22.33 -7.33
C LEU A 852 0.07 23.59 -7.42
N TYR A 853 -1.27 23.43 -7.42
CA TYR A 853 -2.21 24.55 -7.39
C TYR A 853 -2.34 25.18 -6.00
N LYS A 854 -2.02 24.42 -4.95
CA LYS A 854 -2.16 24.87 -3.56
C LYS A 854 -1.05 25.86 -3.13
N ASN A 855 0.05 25.89 -3.85
CA ASN A 855 1.22 26.75 -3.64
C ASN A 855 1.26 27.87 -4.68
#